data_4d012e849c07ee7a2c259589d193f28e
#
_entry.id   4d012e849c07ee7a2c259589d193f28e
#
_cell.length_a   1.000
_cell.length_b   1.000
_cell.length_c   1.000
_cell.angle_alpha   90.00
_cell.angle_beta   90.00
_cell.angle_gamma   90.00
#
_symmetry.space_group_name_H-M   'P 1'
#
loop_
_entity.id
_entity.type
_entity.pdbx_description
1 polymer ?
#
loop_
_entity_poly.entity_id
_entity_poly.type
_entity_poly.pdbx_seq_one_letter_code
_entity_poly.pdbx_strand_id
1 'polypeptide(L)'
;MNTSQTAPLLISRVREKDLEMVMEWFLQRKQSFYALGRIYVSKQEDIEDIFYRSIISIHNELHRFKKNTSFDSWAISRFIHNGRSLSKDKSFRDSEGQKSDQTLFHAFHQLEDQEKEATALTYFNECSFEEVGRILEVSVEKVKSCVFSGVRKLKEELGYGSFEGCPEYHKHYLDYLGRTMDRPEKVEFEMHIYHCQGCQEDLASFQEVVLTLTGMTDALEVPAGLLERIKSNVEEREAHRQRKKKKRKSIWLSIAGVFAMVVSIGFVTGGFSSLYYAWTEEDEQLRAILQHDLGERLNLESESNGVKITIKSVVADDVQTLVFYEVEDTKKDNLYMMNAHEGVHIDNEYDVMRRDVQHMYYSPPVDQDEIQNEEKNVYKGTMSLLPVSVDSGTIKLNVARLMQLDQDPQKEEYFSGELRFAEGDWSFDIPFTKQSSRVHKLDKEIDIDGIPVRLDKLTIAPTTTLLQYSFQNQGGDKRIDVITFDSIESDKERVKADLFGGNMYVESFDQEGWSAFTSRFDTLFFEDPQEVNIHFDSIHLSVDDRKTIPLDNLQDLPKAFVYQGNTISIDKIQVGNPAKVILTHDVSKDRAYERVHYGFSSDYLMNENTSIGVSDGNGVLMDKNGKIHEIDVYEYDKLDQPRYFETEQTIEFYNDSSSEDVNLTKLEIEGYSTTKYVDDRVKVKLD
;
A
#
# COMPACT_ATOMS: atom_id res chain seq x y z
N MET A 1 24.86 35.63 -10.92
CA MET A 1 26.05 36.15 -10.23
C MET A 1 25.99 35.82 -8.76
N ASN A 2 26.94 35.01 -8.28
CA ASN A 2 27.33 34.78 -6.87
C ASN A 2 26.27 34.53 -5.78
N THR A 3 25.72 33.34 -5.74
CA THR A 3 25.02 32.80 -4.54
C THR A 3 25.82 31.70 -3.81
N SER A 4 27.05 31.38 -4.25
CA SER A 4 27.78 30.21 -3.72
C SER A 4 28.69 30.46 -2.49
N GLN A 5 28.82 31.71 -2.01
CA GLN A 5 29.73 32.02 -0.88
C GLN A 5 29.08 32.15 0.51
N THR A 6 27.76 32.18 0.60
CA THR A 6 27.04 32.29 1.88
C THR A 6 26.73 30.93 2.55
N ALA A 7 26.72 29.85 1.79
CA ALA A 7 26.36 28.52 2.30
C ALA A 7 27.30 27.94 3.37
N PRO A 8 28.66 28.04 3.28
CA PRO A 8 29.54 27.44 4.28
C PRO A 8 29.51 28.12 5.65
N LEU A 9 29.29 29.44 5.69
CA LEU A 9 29.21 30.22 6.93
C LEU A 9 27.87 30.02 7.66
N LEU A 10 26.79 29.86 6.90
CA LEU A 10 25.47 29.49 7.41
C LEU A 10 25.50 28.10 8.06
N ILE A 11 26.12 27.10 7.41
CA ILE A 11 26.17 25.72 7.90
C ILE A 11 26.94 25.62 9.23
N SER A 12 28.00 26.38 9.44
CA SER A 12 28.74 26.35 10.70
C SER A 12 27.94 26.94 11.87
N ARG A 13 27.17 28.01 11.63
CA ARG A 13 26.32 28.69 12.61
C ARG A 13 25.01 27.95 12.86
N VAL A 14 24.41 27.34 11.83
CA VAL A 14 23.22 26.48 11.94
C VAL A 14 23.44 25.33 12.93
N ARG A 15 24.69 24.85 13.10
CA ARG A 15 25.06 23.86 14.12
C ARG A 15 24.94 24.34 15.57
N GLU A 16 24.92 25.63 15.81
CA GLU A 16 24.77 26.19 17.15
C GLU A 16 23.30 26.27 17.64
N LYS A 17 22.35 25.66 16.89
CA LYS A 17 20.90 25.67 17.22
C LYS A 17 20.28 27.07 17.26
N ASP A 18 20.72 27.95 16.42
CA ASP A 18 20.20 29.29 16.36
C ASP A 18 18.90 29.36 15.52
N LEU A 19 17.78 29.44 16.21
CA LEU A 19 16.45 29.56 15.62
C LEU A 19 16.33 30.82 14.74
N GLU A 20 17.02 31.90 15.14
CA GLU A 20 17.01 33.16 14.43
C GLU A 20 17.61 33.05 13.03
N MET A 21 18.62 32.21 12.85
CA MET A 21 19.21 31.95 11.54
C MET A 21 18.33 31.12 10.61
N VAL A 22 17.62 30.15 11.14
CA VAL A 22 16.63 29.39 10.35
C VAL A 22 15.54 30.35 9.88
N MET A 23 15.08 31.23 10.75
CA MET A 23 14.11 32.25 10.37
C MET A 23 14.67 33.21 9.31
N GLU A 24 15.89 33.70 9.47
CA GLU A 24 16.53 34.61 8.50
C GLU A 24 16.69 33.94 7.13
N TRP A 25 17.03 32.65 7.08
CA TRP A 25 17.10 31.89 5.84
C TRP A 25 15.74 31.82 5.11
N PHE A 26 14.62 31.61 5.84
CA PHE A 26 13.28 31.69 5.25
C PHE A 26 12.92 33.11 4.82
N LEU A 27 13.36 34.13 5.59
CA LEU A 27 13.13 35.52 5.26
C LEU A 27 13.71 35.93 3.91
N GLN A 28 14.93 35.50 3.62
CA GLN A 28 15.60 35.77 2.35
C GLN A 28 14.90 35.15 1.15
N ARG A 29 14.11 34.08 1.37
CA ARG A 29 13.40 33.31 0.32
C ARG A 29 11.86 33.36 0.49
N LYS A 30 11.38 34.39 1.17
CA LYS A 30 9.96 34.50 1.56
C LYS A 30 8.97 34.35 0.41
N GLN A 31 9.27 34.96 -0.74
CA GLN A 31 8.37 34.93 -1.90
C GLN A 31 8.24 33.52 -2.48
N SER A 32 9.35 32.82 -2.69
CA SER A 32 9.35 31.44 -3.18
C SER A 32 8.63 30.48 -2.23
N PHE A 33 8.88 30.60 -0.91
CA PHE A 33 8.20 29.76 0.07
C PHE A 33 6.72 30.14 0.26
N TYR A 34 6.37 31.41 0.11
CA TYR A 34 4.98 31.82 0.13
C TYR A 34 4.22 31.27 -1.07
N ALA A 35 4.80 31.36 -2.28
CA ALA A 35 4.27 30.74 -3.48
C ALA A 35 4.14 29.21 -3.32
N LEU A 36 5.18 28.56 -2.78
CA LEU A 36 5.15 27.12 -2.49
C LEU A 36 4.09 26.76 -1.44
N GLY A 37 3.85 27.58 -0.42
CA GLY A 37 2.77 27.36 0.55
C GLY A 37 1.37 27.46 -0.09
N ARG A 38 1.21 28.38 -1.06
CA ARG A 38 -0.04 28.60 -1.78
C ARG A 38 -0.49 27.41 -2.64
N ILE A 39 0.40 26.51 -3.05
CA ILE A 39 0.00 25.29 -3.78
C ILE A 39 -0.68 24.25 -2.88
N TYR A 40 -0.50 24.32 -1.55
CA TYR A 40 -1.11 23.39 -0.60
C TYR A 40 -2.36 23.94 0.04
N VAL A 41 -2.38 25.23 0.38
CA VAL A 41 -3.47 25.86 1.14
C VAL A 41 -3.77 27.28 0.63
N SER A 42 -5.04 27.69 0.74
CA SER A 42 -5.50 29.00 0.23
C SER A 42 -5.47 30.10 1.29
N LYS A 43 -5.65 29.73 2.57
CA LYS A 43 -5.76 30.68 3.66
C LYS A 43 -4.39 31.13 4.16
N GLN A 44 -4.22 32.44 4.36
CA GLN A 44 -2.99 33.02 4.86
C GLN A 44 -2.55 32.40 6.21
N GLU A 45 -3.48 32.17 7.12
CA GLU A 45 -3.21 31.57 8.43
C GLU A 45 -2.61 30.17 8.31
N ASP A 46 -3.05 29.39 7.33
CA ASP A 46 -2.55 28.04 7.07
C ASP A 46 -1.14 28.08 6.46
N ILE A 47 -0.86 29.07 5.60
CA ILE A 47 0.50 29.30 5.08
C ILE A 47 1.43 29.68 6.24
N GLU A 48 1.01 30.57 7.14
CA GLU A 48 1.76 30.91 8.35
C GLU A 48 2.04 29.69 9.23
N ASP A 49 1.09 28.76 9.33
CA ASP A 49 1.29 27.51 10.09
C ASP A 49 2.30 26.58 9.40
N ILE A 50 2.29 26.47 8.06
CA ILE A 50 3.33 25.73 7.31
C ILE A 50 4.71 26.30 7.61
N PHE A 51 4.89 27.63 7.53
CA PHE A 51 6.15 28.27 7.86
C PHE A 51 6.58 27.99 9.29
N TYR A 52 5.67 28.16 10.26
CA TYR A 52 5.93 27.91 11.66
C TYR A 52 6.38 26.47 11.91
N ARG A 53 5.61 25.47 11.43
CA ARG A 53 5.95 24.04 11.57
C ARG A 53 7.31 23.74 10.94
N SER A 54 7.59 24.29 9.76
CA SER A 54 8.84 24.05 9.05
C SER A 54 10.04 24.65 9.77
N ILE A 55 9.94 25.89 10.26
CA ILE A 55 11.01 26.52 11.06
C ILE A 55 11.31 25.70 12.30
N ILE A 56 10.29 25.26 13.02
CA ILE A 56 10.45 24.48 14.24
C ILE A 56 10.99 23.08 13.96
N SER A 57 10.49 22.41 12.91
CA SER A 57 10.98 21.08 12.50
C SER A 57 12.46 21.15 12.13
N ILE A 58 12.82 22.07 11.25
CA ILE A 58 14.22 22.27 10.83
C ILE A 58 15.12 22.57 12.05
N HIS A 59 14.71 23.48 12.93
CA HIS A 59 15.48 23.81 14.13
C HIS A 59 15.69 22.59 15.04
N ASN A 60 14.66 21.78 15.26
CA ASN A 60 14.76 20.60 16.11
C ASN A 60 15.63 19.50 15.49
N GLU A 61 15.59 19.35 14.16
CA GLU A 61 16.29 18.32 13.41
C GLU A 61 17.69 18.73 12.90
N LEU A 62 18.12 19.97 13.13
CA LEU A 62 19.46 20.46 12.72
C LEU A 62 20.62 19.57 13.15
N HIS A 63 20.47 18.85 14.26
CA HIS A 63 21.48 17.92 14.76
C HIS A 63 21.62 16.66 13.88
N ARG A 64 20.56 16.28 13.12
CA ARG A 64 20.53 15.14 12.21
C ARG A 64 20.99 15.50 10.79
N PHE A 65 21.15 16.79 10.51
CA PHE A 65 21.55 17.24 9.18
C PHE A 65 22.95 16.74 8.82
N LYS A 66 23.05 15.92 7.76
CA LYS A 66 24.30 15.33 7.28
C LYS A 66 25.06 16.31 6.36
N LYS A 67 26.37 16.40 6.46
CA LYS A 67 27.22 17.32 5.67
C LYS A 67 27.19 17.10 4.15
N ASN A 68 26.70 15.97 3.68
CA ASN A 68 26.71 15.58 2.28
C ASN A 68 25.48 16.03 1.48
N THR A 69 24.48 16.61 2.13
CA THR A 69 23.25 17.11 1.50
C THR A 69 23.22 18.64 1.49
N SER A 70 22.59 19.23 0.48
CA SER A 70 22.35 20.66 0.44
C SER A 70 21.34 21.05 1.54
N PHE A 71 21.69 22.04 2.37
CA PHE A 71 20.75 22.56 3.37
C PHE A 71 19.46 23.09 2.72
N ASP A 72 19.59 23.73 1.57
CA ASP A 72 18.44 24.27 0.84
C ASP A 72 17.48 23.16 0.42
N SER A 73 18.00 22.07 -0.17
CA SER A 73 17.17 20.93 -0.57
C SER A 73 16.49 20.25 0.63
N TRP A 74 17.23 20.05 1.72
CA TRP A 74 16.69 19.47 2.94
C TRP A 74 15.61 20.36 3.58
N ALA A 75 15.83 21.68 3.68
CA ALA A 75 14.86 22.60 4.24
C ALA A 75 13.59 22.71 3.38
N ILE A 76 13.72 22.66 2.04
CA ILE A 76 12.59 22.61 1.12
C ILE A 76 11.81 21.33 1.32
N SER A 77 12.46 20.16 1.45
CA SER A 77 11.77 18.90 1.67
C SER A 77 10.94 18.91 2.96
N ARG A 78 11.46 19.51 4.05
CA ARG A 78 10.69 19.70 5.30
C ARG A 78 9.49 20.63 5.14
N PHE A 79 9.62 21.66 4.31
CA PHE A 79 8.50 22.57 4.03
C PHE A 79 7.39 21.85 3.24
N ILE A 80 7.77 21.04 2.24
CA ILE A 80 6.85 20.20 1.45
C ILE A 80 6.11 19.22 2.36
N HIS A 81 6.85 18.50 3.21
CA HIS A 81 6.26 17.54 4.14
C HIS A 81 5.19 18.20 5.04
N ASN A 82 5.48 19.36 5.61
CA ASN A 82 4.51 20.10 6.42
C ASN A 82 3.33 20.64 5.59
N GLY A 83 3.58 21.01 4.32
CA GLY A 83 2.54 21.43 3.38
C GLY A 83 1.57 20.30 3.05
N ARG A 84 2.10 19.12 2.71
CA ARG A 84 1.30 17.90 2.47
C ARG A 84 0.46 17.52 3.69
N SER A 85 1.08 17.49 4.87
CA SER A 85 0.39 17.17 6.12
C SER A 85 -0.79 18.10 6.37
N LEU A 86 -0.59 19.40 6.22
CA LEU A 86 -1.66 20.38 6.47
C LEU A 86 -2.77 20.35 5.39
N SER A 87 -2.41 20.04 4.14
CA SER A 87 -3.38 19.90 3.04
C SER A 87 -4.32 18.71 3.24
N LYS A 88 -3.84 17.58 3.77
CA LYS A 88 -4.68 16.42 4.09
C LYS A 88 -5.70 16.70 5.20
N ASP A 89 -5.33 17.51 6.18
CA ASP A 89 -6.18 17.83 7.33
C ASP A 89 -7.30 18.84 7.02
N LYS A 90 -7.26 19.50 5.85
CA LYS A 90 -8.17 20.62 5.55
C LYS A 90 -8.73 20.53 4.14
N SER A 91 -10.04 20.30 4.00
CA SER A 91 -10.72 20.38 2.71
C SER A 91 -10.67 21.81 2.16
N PHE A 92 -10.33 21.92 0.87
CA PHE A 92 -10.28 23.19 0.14
C PHE A 92 -11.66 23.85 0.13
N ARG A 93 -11.77 25.05 0.69
CA ARG A 93 -12.93 25.95 0.52
C ARG A 93 -12.43 27.28 -0.04
N ASP A 94 -13.03 27.69 -1.14
CA ASP A 94 -12.73 28.96 -1.80
C ASP A 94 -12.73 30.14 -0.81
N SER A 95 -11.65 30.90 -0.77
CA SER A 95 -11.59 32.17 -0.06
C SER A 95 -11.46 33.32 -1.07
N GLU A 96 -12.26 34.37 -0.86
CA GLU A 96 -12.30 35.59 -1.67
C GLU A 96 -10.96 36.34 -1.60
N GLY A 97 -10.30 36.55 -2.73
CA GLY A 97 -9.07 37.33 -2.91
C GLY A 97 -8.89 37.80 -4.35
N GLN A 98 -7.90 38.62 -4.65
CA GLN A 98 -7.71 39.34 -5.94
C GLN A 98 -7.70 38.43 -7.18
N LYS A 99 -8.42 38.84 -8.24
CA LYS A 99 -8.85 38.01 -9.38
C LYS A 99 -7.80 37.36 -10.27
N SER A 100 -6.57 37.85 -10.35
CA SER A 100 -5.57 37.29 -11.32
C SER A 100 -4.71 36.17 -10.71
N ASP A 101 -4.26 36.34 -9.48
CA ASP A 101 -3.42 35.34 -8.81
C ASP A 101 -4.20 34.10 -8.36
N GLN A 102 -5.51 34.26 -8.16
CA GLN A 102 -6.41 33.16 -7.82
C GLN A 102 -6.52 32.12 -8.94
N THR A 103 -6.54 32.56 -10.21
CA THR A 103 -6.73 31.67 -11.36
C THR A 103 -5.56 30.68 -11.47
N LEU A 104 -4.31 31.14 -11.30
CA LEU A 104 -3.14 30.29 -11.40
C LEU A 104 -3.04 29.30 -10.24
N PHE A 105 -3.22 29.75 -8.98
CA PHE A 105 -3.19 28.82 -7.84
C PHE A 105 -4.37 27.85 -7.85
N HIS A 106 -5.53 28.27 -8.36
CA HIS A 106 -6.66 27.36 -8.59
C HIS A 106 -6.28 26.28 -9.61
N ALA A 107 -5.63 26.65 -10.71
CA ALA A 107 -5.13 25.69 -11.68
C ALA A 107 -4.08 24.73 -11.08
N PHE A 108 -3.20 25.21 -10.20
CA PHE A 108 -2.27 24.33 -9.46
C PHE A 108 -2.97 23.30 -8.57
N HIS A 109 -4.10 23.63 -7.98
CA HIS A 109 -4.85 22.70 -7.15
C HIS A 109 -5.54 21.58 -7.95
N GLN A 110 -5.66 21.72 -9.27
CA GLN A 110 -6.17 20.67 -10.16
C GLN A 110 -5.08 19.68 -10.62
N LEU A 111 -3.80 19.99 -10.33
CA LEU A 111 -2.69 19.12 -10.67
C LEU A 111 -2.57 17.97 -9.66
N GLU A 112 -2.06 16.85 -10.11
CA GLU A 112 -1.61 15.78 -9.21
C GLU A 112 -0.46 16.27 -8.32
N ASP A 113 -0.32 15.69 -7.13
CA ASP A 113 0.63 16.17 -6.13
C ASP A 113 2.07 16.23 -6.66
N GLN A 114 2.52 15.19 -7.36
CA GLN A 114 3.86 15.17 -7.95
C GLN A 114 4.06 16.22 -9.04
N GLU A 115 3.06 16.42 -9.92
CA GLU A 115 3.11 17.45 -10.96
C GLU A 115 3.15 18.85 -10.36
N LYS A 116 2.30 19.09 -9.39
CA LYS A 116 2.16 20.36 -8.66
C LYS A 116 3.48 20.75 -7.98
N GLU A 117 4.07 19.81 -7.25
CA GLU A 117 5.30 20.04 -6.51
C GLU A 117 6.51 20.18 -7.43
N ALA A 118 6.65 19.29 -8.43
CA ALA A 118 7.75 19.38 -9.38
C ALA A 118 7.73 20.72 -10.14
N THR A 119 6.55 21.16 -10.59
CA THR A 119 6.39 22.43 -11.30
C THR A 119 6.69 23.62 -10.39
N ALA A 120 6.17 23.62 -9.15
CA ALA A 120 6.42 24.69 -8.21
C ALA A 120 7.89 24.80 -7.78
N LEU A 121 8.54 23.67 -7.51
CA LEU A 121 9.96 23.63 -7.16
C LEU A 121 10.85 24.17 -8.31
N THR A 122 10.52 23.80 -9.54
CA THR A 122 11.29 24.23 -10.71
C THR A 122 11.15 25.74 -10.96
N TYR A 123 9.94 26.31 -10.87
CA TYR A 123 9.69 27.68 -11.27
C TYR A 123 9.57 28.68 -10.12
N PHE A 124 9.10 28.27 -8.93
CA PHE A 124 9.01 29.18 -7.78
C PHE A 124 10.25 29.14 -6.89
N ASN A 125 10.92 27.99 -6.83
CA ASN A 125 12.13 27.84 -6.01
C ASN A 125 13.41 27.77 -6.85
N GLU A 126 13.32 27.88 -8.18
CA GLU A 126 14.45 27.85 -9.12
C GLU A 126 15.36 26.63 -8.96
N CYS A 127 14.78 25.48 -8.52
CA CYS A 127 15.53 24.24 -8.35
C CYS A 127 15.82 23.59 -9.71
N SER A 128 17.04 23.08 -9.90
CA SER A 128 17.37 22.23 -11.05
C SER A 128 16.57 20.92 -11.00
N PHE A 129 16.41 20.24 -12.13
CA PHE A 129 15.70 18.96 -12.18
C PHE A 129 16.35 17.90 -11.27
N GLU A 130 17.69 17.92 -11.13
CA GLU A 130 18.43 17.05 -10.22
C GLU A 130 18.16 17.38 -8.74
N GLU A 131 17.96 18.66 -8.41
CA GLU A 131 17.59 19.07 -7.06
C GLU A 131 16.14 18.71 -6.74
N VAL A 132 15.23 18.91 -7.70
CA VAL A 132 13.83 18.50 -7.56
C VAL A 132 13.74 16.99 -7.38
N GLY A 133 14.47 16.20 -8.19
CA GLY A 133 14.53 14.75 -8.08
C GLY A 133 14.99 14.28 -6.69
N ARG A 134 16.02 14.95 -6.12
CA ARG A 134 16.48 14.65 -4.75
C ARG A 134 15.49 15.08 -3.65
N ILE A 135 14.75 16.17 -3.87
CA ILE A 135 13.76 16.67 -2.90
C ILE A 135 12.51 15.81 -2.89
N LEU A 136 12.07 15.34 -4.05
CA LEU A 136 10.85 14.53 -4.23
C LEU A 136 11.15 13.02 -4.28
N GLU A 137 12.43 12.63 -4.21
CA GLU A 137 12.91 11.25 -4.23
C GLU A 137 12.51 10.47 -5.49
N VAL A 138 12.56 11.15 -6.64
CA VAL A 138 12.24 10.58 -7.96
C VAL A 138 13.35 10.81 -8.98
N SER A 139 13.36 10.06 -10.08
CA SER A 139 14.35 10.24 -11.15
C SER A 139 14.20 11.61 -11.87
N VAL A 140 15.27 12.08 -12.48
CA VAL A 140 15.28 13.34 -13.26
C VAL A 140 14.29 13.26 -14.42
N GLU A 141 14.17 12.11 -15.06
CA GLU A 141 13.23 11.85 -16.14
C GLU A 141 11.78 11.98 -15.65
N LYS A 142 11.48 11.41 -14.47
CA LYS A 142 10.17 11.56 -13.84
C LYS A 142 9.88 13.00 -13.51
N VAL A 143 10.85 13.75 -12.97
CA VAL A 143 10.70 15.20 -12.73
C VAL A 143 10.35 15.94 -14.02
N LYS A 144 11.11 15.72 -15.10
CA LYS A 144 10.84 16.35 -16.41
C LYS A 144 9.43 15.98 -16.91
N SER A 145 9.03 14.72 -16.78
CA SER A 145 7.69 14.28 -17.15
C SER A 145 6.60 14.98 -16.32
N CYS A 146 6.77 15.09 -15.01
CA CYS A 146 5.83 15.78 -14.12
C CYS A 146 5.76 17.27 -14.41
N VAL A 147 6.90 17.94 -14.63
CA VAL A 147 6.93 19.37 -14.98
C VAL A 147 6.27 19.63 -16.32
N PHE A 148 6.56 18.79 -17.33
CA PHE A 148 5.92 18.89 -18.64
C PHE A 148 4.40 18.70 -18.54
N SER A 149 3.94 17.66 -17.87
CA SER A 149 2.52 17.40 -17.67
C SER A 149 1.85 18.53 -16.87
N GLY A 150 2.49 19.00 -15.80
CA GLY A 150 2.00 20.11 -14.99
C GLY A 150 1.83 21.39 -15.80
N VAL A 151 2.85 21.81 -16.58
CA VAL A 151 2.77 23.01 -17.44
C VAL A 151 1.70 22.85 -18.51
N ARG A 152 1.55 21.64 -19.08
CA ARG A 152 0.52 21.35 -20.09
C ARG A 152 -0.89 21.51 -19.50
N LYS A 153 -1.15 20.93 -18.33
CA LYS A 153 -2.44 21.08 -17.64
C LYS A 153 -2.72 22.53 -17.24
N LEU A 154 -1.69 23.24 -16.76
CA LEU A 154 -1.81 24.68 -16.47
C LEU A 154 -2.10 25.50 -17.73
N LYS A 155 -1.52 25.15 -18.88
CA LYS A 155 -1.84 25.78 -20.18
C LYS A 155 -3.34 25.67 -20.50
N GLU A 156 -3.92 24.46 -20.32
CA GLU A 156 -5.33 24.20 -20.55
C GLU A 156 -6.23 25.00 -19.58
N GLU A 157 -5.94 24.95 -18.29
CA GLU A 157 -6.70 25.65 -17.24
C GLU A 157 -6.63 27.18 -17.33
N LEU A 158 -5.49 27.72 -17.78
CA LEU A 158 -5.31 29.16 -17.96
C LEU A 158 -5.82 29.69 -19.30
N GLY A 159 -6.30 28.81 -20.19
CA GLY A 159 -6.90 29.21 -21.47
C GLY A 159 -5.90 29.65 -22.53
N TYR A 160 -4.64 29.22 -22.48
CA TYR A 160 -3.61 29.55 -23.48
C TYR A 160 -3.76 28.78 -24.81
N GLY A 161 -4.95 28.31 -25.13
CA GLY A 161 -5.27 27.63 -26.38
C GLY A 161 -5.09 26.12 -26.35
N SER A 162 -5.75 25.42 -27.29
CA SER A 162 -5.78 23.96 -27.41
C SER A 162 -4.83 23.44 -28.49
N PHE A 163 -3.73 24.15 -28.77
CA PHE A 163 -2.75 23.69 -29.77
C PHE A 163 -2.05 22.45 -29.24
N GLU A 164 -2.04 21.38 -30.01
CA GLU A 164 -1.27 20.19 -29.76
C GLU A 164 -0.18 20.04 -30.82
N GLY A 165 1.07 20.12 -30.38
CA GLY A 165 2.22 19.79 -31.21
C GLY A 165 2.36 18.29 -31.45
N CYS A 166 3.36 17.90 -32.21
CA CYS A 166 3.69 16.51 -32.46
C CYS A 166 4.20 15.85 -31.17
N PRO A 167 3.57 14.77 -30.66
CA PRO A 167 3.91 14.17 -29.36
C PRO A 167 5.37 13.76 -29.22
N GLU A 168 6.01 13.31 -30.30
CA GLU A 168 7.41 12.91 -30.33
C GLU A 168 8.39 14.01 -29.98
N TYR A 169 8.00 15.29 -30.13
CA TYR A 169 8.82 16.46 -29.82
C TYR A 169 8.55 17.08 -28.46
N HIS A 170 7.49 16.70 -27.77
CA HIS A 170 7.12 17.21 -26.45
C HIS A 170 8.22 17.05 -25.41
N LYS A 171 8.94 15.92 -25.43
CA LYS A 171 10.06 15.63 -24.51
C LYS A 171 11.20 16.66 -24.59
N HIS A 172 11.30 17.41 -25.69
CA HIS A 172 12.35 18.38 -25.95
C HIS A 172 12.01 19.80 -25.47
N TYR A 173 10.74 20.09 -25.15
CA TYR A 173 10.31 21.46 -24.80
C TYR A 173 11.04 22.04 -23.60
N LEU A 174 11.15 21.26 -22.52
CA LEU A 174 11.82 21.71 -21.29
C LEU A 174 13.32 21.95 -21.52
N ASP A 175 14.00 21.04 -22.22
CA ASP A 175 15.43 21.14 -22.48
C ASP A 175 15.72 22.28 -23.49
N TYR A 176 14.84 22.52 -24.45
CA TYR A 176 14.94 23.62 -25.38
C TYR A 176 14.79 24.99 -24.70
N LEU A 177 13.74 25.17 -23.93
CA LEU A 177 13.47 26.39 -23.18
C LEU A 177 14.52 26.62 -22.07
N GLY A 178 14.97 25.57 -21.41
CA GLY A 178 16.03 25.57 -20.40
C GLY A 178 17.44 25.73 -20.97
N ARG A 179 17.60 25.72 -22.31
CA ARG A 179 18.90 25.79 -23.03
C ARG A 179 19.88 24.68 -22.61
N THR A 180 19.36 23.51 -22.23
CA THR A 180 20.13 22.33 -21.79
C THR A 180 20.32 21.32 -22.91
N MET A 181 19.61 21.48 -24.02
CA MET A 181 19.65 20.60 -25.19
C MET A 181 21.02 20.64 -25.89
N ASP A 182 21.51 19.50 -26.30
CA ASP A 182 22.74 19.40 -27.05
C ASP A 182 22.58 19.97 -28.49
N ARG A 183 23.70 20.28 -29.16
CA ARG A 183 23.66 20.94 -30.45
C ARG A 183 23.01 20.11 -31.56
N PRO A 184 23.26 18.81 -31.71
CA PRO A 184 22.59 18.02 -32.73
C PRO A 184 21.07 17.95 -32.55
N GLU A 185 20.63 17.60 -31.33
CA GLU A 185 19.20 17.53 -31.00
C GLU A 185 18.50 18.86 -31.15
N LYS A 186 19.15 19.95 -30.75
CA LYS A 186 18.61 21.30 -30.93
C LYS A 186 18.38 21.67 -32.39
N VAL A 187 19.32 21.35 -33.27
CA VAL A 187 19.18 21.62 -34.71
C VAL A 187 18.03 20.79 -35.29
N GLU A 188 17.90 19.53 -34.95
CA GLU A 188 16.81 18.69 -35.39
C GLU A 188 15.45 19.23 -34.93
N PHE A 189 15.36 19.57 -33.64
CA PHE A 189 14.17 20.19 -33.06
C PHE A 189 13.80 21.53 -33.72
N GLU A 190 14.74 22.41 -33.89
CA GLU A 190 14.53 23.74 -34.57
C GLU A 190 14.10 23.56 -36.02
N MET A 191 14.66 22.60 -36.73
CA MET A 191 14.22 22.25 -38.09
C MET A 191 12.77 21.79 -38.13
N HIS A 192 12.36 20.94 -37.18
CA HIS A 192 10.97 20.52 -37.09
C HIS A 192 10.05 21.71 -36.77
N ILE A 193 10.38 22.47 -35.73
CA ILE A 193 9.62 23.67 -35.33
C ILE A 193 9.47 24.65 -36.52
N TYR A 194 10.51 24.86 -37.34
CA TYR A 194 10.43 25.75 -38.49
C TYR A 194 9.38 25.27 -39.52
N HIS A 195 9.15 23.98 -39.68
CA HIS A 195 8.24 23.42 -40.67
C HIS A 195 6.86 23.03 -40.13
N CYS A 196 6.69 22.99 -38.80
CA CYS A 196 5.45 22.55 -38.18
C CYS A 196 4.75 23.67 -37.42
N GLN A 197 3.71 24.27 -38.02
CA GLN A 197 2.95 25.34 -37.40
C GLN A 197 2.31 24.92 -36.07
N GLY A 198 1.77 23.68 -35.94
CA GLY A 198 1.21 23.18 -34.69
C GLY A 198 2.21 23.16 -33.56
N CYS A 199 3.46 22.72 -33.82
CA CYS A 199 4.53 22.75 -32.83
C CYS A 199 5.01 24.17 -32.48
N GLN A 200 4.98 25.13 -33.47
CA GLN A 200 5.30 26.52 -33.20
C GLN A 200 4.30 27.13 -32.21
N GLU A 201 3.02 26.95 -32.47
CA GLU A 201 1.93 27.50 -31.63
C GLU A 201 1.88 26.82 -30.27
N ASP A 202 2.09 25.51 -30.22
CA ASP A 202 2.13 24.75 -28.96
C ASP A 202 3.34 25.15 -28.10
N LEU A 203 4.54 25.19 -28.68
CA LEU A 203 5.75 25.64 -27.97
C LEU A 203 5.63 27.09 -27.50
N ALA A 204 5.06 27.99 -28.32
CA ALA A 204 4.88 29.40 -27.95
C ALA A 204 3.92 29.52 -26.74
N SER A 205 2.79 28.84 -26.77
CA SER A 205 1.83 28.82 -25.64
C SER A 205 2.42 28.14 -24.38
N PHE A 206 3.18 27.07 -24.56
CA PHE A 206 3.92 26.43 -23.48
C PHE A 206 4.94 27.38 -22.85
N GLN A 207 5.72 28.10 -23.68
CA GLN A 207 6.68 29.12 -23.23
C GLN A 207 6.00 30.25 -22.47
N GLU A 208 4.82 30.68 -22.87
CA GLU A 208 4.08 31.74 -22.19
C GLU A 208 3.65 31.34 -20.79
N VAL A 209 3.20 30.10 -20.62
CA VAL A 209 2.94 29.55 -19.28
C VAL A 209 4.20 29.49 -18.42
N VAL A 210 5.32 29.01 -18.97
CA VAL A 210 6.62 28.99 -18.27
C VAL A 210 7.06 30.40 -17.85
N LEU A 211 6.89 31.41 -18.72
CA LEU A 211 7.19 32.81 -18.39
C LEU A 211 6.27 33.35 -17.30
N THR A 212 4.99 33.00 -17.33
CA THR A 212 4.02 33.34 -16.27
C THR A 212 4.44 32.73 -14.93
N LEU A 213 4.83 31.47 -14.93
CA LEU A 213 5.29 30.76 -13.72
C LEU A 213 6.57 31.40 -13.16
N THR A 214 7.55 31.68 -14.01
CA THR A 214 8.84 32.30 -13.61
C THR A 214 8.66 33.73 -13.08
N GLY A 215 7.77 34.52 -13.67
CA GLY A 215 7.49 35.88 -13.24
C GLY A 215 6.60 35.96 -11.99
N MET A 216 5.95 34.86 -11.62
CA MET A 216 4.96 34.83 -10.54
C MET A 216 5.56 35.16 -9.18
N THR A 217 6.73 34.64 -8.87
CA THR A 217 7.40 34.90 -7.58
C THR A 217 7.74 36.36 -7.36
N ASP A 218 8.12 37.07 -8.44
CA ASP A 218 8.44 38.48 -8.36
C ASP A 218 7.18 39.36 -8.27
N ALA A 219 6.11 38.93 -8.93
CA ALA A 219 4.82 39.63 -8.95
C ALA A 219 3.98 39.35 -7.67
N LEU A 220 4.28 38.28 -6.96
CA LEU A 220 3.49 37.87 -5.79
C LEU A 220 3.73 38.79 -4.58
N GLU A 221 2.70 39.52 -4.20
CA GLU A 221 2.74 40.32 -2.99
C GLU A 221 2.60 39.43 -1.73
N VAL A 222 3.69 39.27 -1.00
CA VAL A 222 3.66 38.65 0.31
C VAL A 222 2.95 39.59 1.27
N PRO A 223 1.89 39.14 1.99
CA PRO A 223 1.12 39.99 2.86
C PRO A 223 1.98 40.73 3.88
N ALA A 224 1.74 42.04 4.01
CA ALA A 224 2.49 42.89 4.96
C ALA A 224 2.36 42.31 6.38
N GLY A 225 3.49 42.23 7.10
CA GLY A 225 3.52 41.70 8.45
C GLY A 225 3.47 40.18 8.57
N LEU A 226 3.49 39.41 7.47
CA LEU A 226 3.54 37.92 7.51
C LEU A 226 4.70 37.43 8.37
N LEU A 227 5.86 38.01 8.14
CA LEU A 227 7.10 37.57 8.80
C LEU A 227 7.17 38.02 10.25
N GLU A 228 6.68 39.20 10.55
CA GLU A 228 6.52 39.71 11.92
C GLU A 228 5.56 38.81 12.71
N ARG A 229 4.46 38.36 12.09
CA ARG A 229 3.54 37.42 12.74
C ARG A 229 4.17 36.06 12.94
N ILE A 230 4.89 35.52 11.96
CA ILE A 230 5.61 34.23 12.11
C ILE A 230 6.66 34.37 13.22
N LYS A 231 7.44 35.45 13.22
CA LYS A 231 8.44 35.74 14.25
C LYS A 231 7.80 35.87 15.64
N SER A 232 6.75 36.64 15.77
CA SER A 232 5.99 36.82 17.01
C SER A 232 5.42 35.49 17.52
N ASN A 233 4.84 34.68 16.64
CA ASN A 233 4.30 33.37 16.98
C ASN A 233 5.39 32.40 17.47
N VAL A 234 6.57 32.41 16.82
CA VAL A 234 7.72 31.60 17.23
C VAL A 234 8.23 32.06 18.59
N GLU A 235 8.45 33.37 18.75
CA GLU A 235 8.94 33.98 20.01
C GLU A 235 7.96 33.78 21.16
N GLU A 236 6.65 33.97 20.93
CA GLU A 236 5.62 33.81 21.95
C GLU A 236 5.49 32.35 22.42
N ARG A 237 5.50 31.41 21.48
CA ARG A 237 5.45 29.98 21.83
C ARG A 237 6.74 29.48 22.50
N GLU A 238 7.91 29.97 22.07
CA GLU A 238 9.19 29.70 22.77
C GLU A 238 9.23 30.34 24.17
N ALA A 239 8.78 31.60 24.34
CA ALA A 239 8.65 32.23 25.64
C ALA A 239 7.63 31.48 26.53
N HIS A 240 6.55 30.99 25.97
CA HIS A 240 5.57 30.15 26.68
C HIS A 240 6.17 28.81 27.12
N ARG A 241 6.99 28.19 26.25
CA ARG A 241 7.75 26.97 26.54
C ARG A 241 8.80 27.18 27.62
N GLN A 242 9.50 28.32 27.60
CA GLN A 242 10.47 28.69 28.64
C GLN A 242 9.79 29.06 29.95
N ARG A 243 8.65 29.78 29.93
CA ARG A 243 7.83 30.05 31.11
C ARG A 243 7.27 28.77 31.74
N LYS A 244 6.82 27.82 30.90
CA LYS A 244 6.44 26.48 31.37
C LYS A 244 7.62 25.70 31.95
N LYS A 245 8.85 25.82 31.38
CA LYS A 245 10.06 25.20 31.92
C LYS A 245 10.46 25.84 33.28
N LYS A 246 10.35 27.18 33.44
CA LYS A 246 10.64 27.87 34.71
C LYS A 246 9.58 27.58 35.78
N LYS A 247 8.28 27.61 35.45
CA LYS A 247 7.21 27.16 36.36
C LYS A 247 7.34 25.68 36.73
N ARG A 248 7.75 24.83 35.80
CA ARG A 248 8.02 23.42 36.09
C ARG A 248 9.15 23.23 37.12
N LYS A 249 10.23 24.02 37.10
CA LYS A 249 11.32 23.91 38.12
C LYS A 249 10.85 24.25 39.52
N SER A 250 9.94 25.22 39.71
CA SER A 250 9.39 25.57 41.05
C SER A 250 8.34 24.56 41.54
N ILE A 251 7.56 23.99 40.61
CA ILE A 251 6.56 22.95 40.91
C ILE A 251 7.24 21.60 41.19
N TRP A 252 8.41 21.33 40.60
CA TRP A 252 9.14 20.08 40.78
C TRP A 252 9.59 19.80 42.20
N LEU A 253 9.89 20.85 42.98
CA LEU A 253 10.27 20.71 44.39
C LEU A 253 9.08 20.39 45.33
N SER A 254 7.85 20.77 44.93
CA SER A 254 6.62 20.43 45.67
C SER A 254 6.01 19.09 45.25
N ILE A 255 6.32 18.62 44.02
CA ILE A 255 5.78 17.40 43.40
C ILE A 255 6.63 16.17 43.76
N ALA A 256 7.87 16.34 44.20
CA ALA A 256 8.75 15.19 44.52
C ALA A 256 8.16 14.23 45.56
N GLY A 257 7.37 14.76 46.53
CA GLY A 257 6.68 13.90 47.50
C GLY A 257 5.43 13.22 46.98
N VAL A 258 4.65 13.92 46.11
CA VAL A 258 3.47 13.37 45.47
C VAL A 258 3.88 12.43 44.33
N PHE A 259 4.99 12.76 43.64
CA PHE A 259 5.54 11.94 42.54
C PHE A 259 6.06 10.58 43.02
N ALA A 260 6.71 10.53 44.22
CA ALA A 260 7.11 9.25 44.80
C ALA A 260 5.91 8.35 45.12
N MET A 261 4.77 8.93 45.50
CA MET A 261 3.53 8.19 45.77
C MET A 261 2.83 7.76 44.48
N VAL A 262 2.79 8.64 43.47
CA VAL A 262 2.23 8.33 42.12
C VAL A 262 3.12 7.35 41.38
N VAL A 263 4.45 7.45 41.50
CA VAL A 263 5.40 6.47 40.92
C VAL A 263 5.20 5.09 41.57
N SER A 264 5.03 5.03 42.90
CA SER A 264 4.75 3.76 43.54
C SER A 264 3.43 3.15 43.13
N ILE A 265 2.38 3.96 42.98
CA ILE A 265 1.07 3.50 42.46
C ILE A 265 1.13 3.13 40.97
N GLY A 266 1.82 3.94 40.15
CA GLY A 266 1.96 3.66 38.70
C GLY A 266 2.81 2.43 38.41
N PHE A 267 3.80 2.10 39.26
CA PHE A 267 4.56 0.84 39.13
C PHE A 267 3.72 -0.38 39.54
N VAL A 268 2.84 -0.22 40.52
CA VAL A 268 1.96 -1.32 40.97
C VAL A 268 0.77 -1.52 40.04
N THR A 269 0.36 -0.49 39.28
CA THR A 269 -0.82 -0.56 38.38
C THR A 269 -0.48 -0.69 36.89
N GLY A 270 0.80 -0.80 36.51
CA GLY A 270 1.22 -0.89 35.09
C GLY A 270 1.06 0.39 34.26
N GLY A 271 0.58 1.49 34.86
CA GLY A 271 0.29 2.75 34.14
C GLY A 271 1.52 3.43 33.52
N PHE A 272 2.73 3.10 33.98
CA PHE A 272 3.97 3.63 33.38
C PHE A 272 4.46 2.82 32.19
N SER A 273 4.20 1.53 32.16
CA SER A 273 4.53 0.69 31.01
C SER A 273 3.75 1.14 29.76
N SER A 274 2.44 1.39 29.91
CA SER A 274 1.59 1.87 28.83
C SER A 274 2.06 3.20 28.23
N LEU A 275 2.45 4.18 29.07
CA LEU A 275 3.01 5.45 28.59
C LEU A 275 4.41 5.32 27.96
N TYR A 276 5.20 4.38 28.46
CA TYR A 276 6.53 4.09 27.91
C TYR A 276 6.41 3.50 26.52
N TYR A 277 5.55 2.49 26.33
CA TYR A 277 5.33 1.86 25.02
C TYR A 277 4.69 2.80 24.00
N ALA A 278 3.75 3.67 24.42
CA ALA A 278 3.21 4.72 23.56
C ALA A 278 4.26 5.67 22.97
N TRP A 279 5.43 5.73 23.60
CA TRP A 279 6.50 6.68 23.22
C TRP A 279 7.68 6.02 22.52
N THR A 280 7.86 4.72 22.68
CA THR A 280 9.06 3.98 22.25
C THR A 280 8.76 2.93 21.20
N GLU A 281 7.51 2.58 20.97
CA GLU A 281 7.11 1.59 19.97
C GLU A 281 6.42 2.27 18.79
N GLU A 282 6.96 2.05 17.59
CA GLU A 282 6.43 2.60 16.34
C GLU A 282 5.35 1.70 15.73
N ASP A 283 5.48 0.38 15.88
CA ASP A 283 4.49 -0.60 15.46
C ASP A 283 3.22 -0.48 16.33
N GLU A 284 2.09 -0.19 15.67
CA GLU A 284 0.83 0.10 16.34
C GLU A 284 0.23 -1.13 17.01
N GLN A 285 0.33 -2.30 16.37
CA GLN A 285 -0.16 -3.57 16.90
C GLN A 285 0.68 -4.02 18.11
N LEU A 286 2.01 -4.00 17.98
CA LEU A 286 2.92 -4.32 19.08
C LEU A 286 2.75 -3.37 20.25
N ARG A 287 2.56 -2.08 19.98
CA ARG A 287 2.30 -1.07 21.00
C ARG A 287 1.03 -1.37 21.81
N ALA A 288 -0.08 -1.67 21.12
CA ALA A 288 -1.34 -2.01 21.78
C ALA A 288 -1.18 -3.27 22.67
N ILE A 289 -0.51 -4.29 22.18
CA ILE A 289 -0.22 -5.53 22.88
C ILE A 289 0.60 -5.26 24.16
N LEU A 290 1.69 -4.51 24.04
CA LEU A 290 2.56 -4.18 25.19
C LEU A 290 1.88 -3.26 26.20
N GLN A 291 0.99 -2.35 25.76
CA GLN A 291 0.22 -1.47 26.63
C GLN A 291 -0.79 -2.23 27.50
N HIS A 292 -1.28 -3.36 27.03
CA HIS A 292 -2.26 -4.19 27.72
C HIS A 292 -1.63 -5.41 28.44
N ASP A 293 -0.30 -5.43 28.59
CA ASP A 293 0.47 -6.50 29.24
C ASP A 293 0.22 -7.91 28.62
N LEU A 294 -0.07 -7.98 27.31
CA LEU A 294 -0.32 -9.22 26.59
C LEU A 294 0.95 -9.83 25.99
N GLY A 295 2.06 -9.10 26.04
CA GLY A 295 3.38 -9.52 25.59
C GLY A 295 4.47 -8.81 26.35
N GLU A 296 5.68 -9.36 26.34
CA GLU A 296 6.86 -8.75 26.93
C GLU A 296 7.84 -8.33 25.83
N ARG A 297 8.54 -7.20 26.03
CA ARG A 297 9.63 -6.79 25.15
C ARG A 297 10.84 -7.68 25.43
N LEU A 298 11.20 -8.53 24.48
CA LEU A 298 12.24 -9.53 24.64
C LEU A 298 13.61 -9.02 24.19
N ASN A 299 13.69 -8.43 22.97
CA ASN A 299 14.93 -7.99 22.33
C ASN A 299 16.01 -9.09 22.30
N LEU A 300 15.62 -10.30 21.88
CA LEU A 300 16.56 -11.40 21.70
C LEU A 300 17.31 -11.23 20.38
N GLU A 301 18.62 -11.18 20.41
CA GLU A 301 19.44 -10.93 19.24
C GLU A 301 20.24 -12.17 18.83
N SER A 302 20.35 -12.42 17.53
CA SER A 302 21.25 -13.40 16.93
C SER A 302 21.82 -12.82 15.64
N GLU A 303 23.14 -12.96 15.43
CA GLU A 303 23.83 -12.45 14.24
C GLU A 303 24.53 -13.58 13.52
N SER A 304 24.34 -13.69 12.20
CA SER A 304 25.00 -14.62 11.33
C SER A 304 25.31 -13.98 9.98
N ASN A 305 26.51 -14.20 9.46
CA ASN A 305 26.98 -13.71 8.15
C ASN A 305 26.85 -12.20 7.92
N GLY A 306 26.68 -11.39 8.99
CA GLY A 306 26.53 -9.96 8.94
C GLY A 306 25.07 -9.50 8.79
N VAL A 307 24.15 -10.41 9.05
CA VAL A 307 22.73 -10.10 9.21
C VAL A 307 22.34 -10.40 10.65
N LYS A 308 21.74 -9.43 11.31
CA LYS A 308 21.26 -9.53 12.70
C LYS A 308 19.74 -9.64 12.69
N ILE A 309 19.23 -10.63 13.41
CA ILE A 309 17.80 -10.74 13.70
C ILE A 309 17.59 -10.39 15.17
N THR A 310 16.60 -9.57 15.44
CA THR A 310 16.14 -9.22 16.80
C THR A 310 14.68 -9.62 16.95
N ILE A 311 14.38 -10.56 17.83
CA ILE A 311 12.99 -10.86 18.22
C ILE A 311 12.56 -9.81 19.24
N LYS A 312 11.62 -8.97 18.85
CA LYS A 312 11.14 -7.84 19.67
C LYS A 312 10.17 -8.28 20.75
N SER A 313 9.22 -9.15 20.36
CA SER A 313 8.17 -9.65 21.26
C SER A 313 7.54 -10.91 20.69
N VAL A 314 6.83 -11.64 21.54
CA VAL A 314 5.95 -12.73 21.16
C VAL A 314 4.61 -12.60 21.88
N VAL A 315 3.53 -12.90 21.17
CA VAL A 315 2.17 -13.00 21.72
C VAL A 315 1.55 -14.28 21.26
N ALA A 316 1.20 -15.13 22.21
CA ALA A 316 0.62 -16.43 21.95
C ALA A 316 -0.80 -16.49 22.52
N ASP A 317 -1.76 -16.98 21.75
CA ASP A 317 -3.13 -17.21 22.19
C ASP A 317 -3.70 -18.54 21.67
N ASP A 318 -5.00 -18.71 21.74
CA ASP A 318 -5.68 -19.93 21.30
C ASP A 318 -5.76 -20.08 19.78
N VAL A 319 -5.47 -18.98 19.04
CA VAL A 319 -5.66 -18.89 17.60
C VAL A 319 -4.34 -18.98 16.85
N GLN A 320 -3.34 -18.24 17.32
CA GLN A 320 -2.01 -18.16 16.70
C GLN A 320 -0.95 -17.68 17.68
N THR A 321 0.30 -17.70 17.23
CA THR A 321 1.42 -17.10 17.93
C THR A 321 2.08 -16.09 17.02
N LEU A 322 2.03 -14.79 17.35
CA LEU A 322 2.70 -13.74 16.62
C LEU A 322 4.10 -13.51 17.17
N VAL A 323 5.09 -13.48 16.26
CA VAL A 323 6.47 -13.15 16.55
C VAL A 323 6.81 -11.84 15.85
N PHE A 324 7.06 -10.78 16.60
CA PHE A 324 7.52 -9.48 16.10
C PHE A 324 9.03 -9.48 16.04
N TYR A 325 9.58 -9.14 14.88
CA TYR A 325 11.01 -9.21 14.65
C TYR A 325 11.53 -8.02 13.84
N GLU A 326 12.83 -7.86 13.90
CA GLU A 326 13.59 -6.90 13.10
C GLU A 326 14.80 -7.59 12.51
N VAL A 327 15.07 -7.37 11.23
CA VAL A 327 16.25 -7.88 10.52
C VAL A 327 17.10 -6.72 10.04
N GLU A 328 18.36 -6.67 10.45
CA GLU A 328 19.33 -5.64 10.11
C GLU A 328 20.50 -6.23 9.31
N ASP A 329 20.75 -5.73 8.10
CA ASP A 329 21.99 -6.01 7.37
C ASP A 329 23.09 -5.08 7.90
N THR A 330 24.02 -5.63 8.71
CA THR A 330 25.08 -4.85 9.39
C THR A 330 26.22 -4.45 8.45
N LYS A 331 26.25 -4.98 7.21
CA LYS A 331 27.37 -4.81 6.26
C LYS A 331 26.99 -4.13 4.97
N LYS A 332 25.76 -4.24 4.53
CA LYS A 332 25.24 -3.76 3.24
C LYS A 332 23.89 -3.09 3.43
N ASP A 333 23.42 -2.42 2.41
CA ASP A 333 22.09 -1.80 2.37
C ASP A 333 21.08 -2.76 1.70
N ASN A 334 20.91 -4.00 2.21
CA ASN A 334 19.88 -4.93 1.75
C ASN A 334 18.78 -5.06 2.81
N LEU A 335 17.57 -5.33 2.37
CA LEU A 335 16.47 -5.70 3.23
C LEU A 335 16.21 -7.20 3.16
N TYR A 336 15.98 -7.81 4.31
CA TYR A 336 15.67 -9.23 4.42
C TYR A 336 14.46 -9.45 5.33
N MET A 337 13.65 -10.46 5.00
CA MET A 337 12.54 -10.89 5.84
C MET A 337 12.63 -12.39 6.16
N MET A 338 12.02 -12.79 7.26
CA MET A 338 11.75 -14.20 7.55
C MET A 338 10.57 -14.68 6.71
N ASN A 339 10.77 -15.74 5.92
CA ASN A 339 9.69 -16.39 5.19
C ASN A 339 9.20 -17.61 5.98
N ALA A 340 7.93 -17.59 6.38
CA ALA A 340 7.33 -18.66 7.18
C ALA A 340 7.36 -20.04 6.50
N HIS A 341 7.44 -20.08 5.17
CA HIS A 341 7.46 -21.34 4.40
C HIS A 341 8.88 -21.81 4.06
N GLU A 342 9.87 -20.93 4.20
CA GLU A 342 11.23 -21.23 3.78
C GLU A 342 12.27 -20.74 4.77
N GLY A 343 13.05 -21.69 5.30
CA GLY A 343 14.17 -21.41 6.18
C GLY A 343 13.83 -21.17 7.64
N VAL A 344 12.57 -21.18 8.02
CA VAL A 344 12.12 -21.06 9.42
C VAL A 344 11.74 -22.43 9.95
N HIS A 345 12.22 -22.79 11.14
CA HIS A 345 11.96 -24.07 11.78
C HIS A 345 11.84 -23.92 13.29
N ILE A 346 10.91 -24.70 13.90
CA ILE A 346 10.72 -24.75 15.36
C ILE A 346 11.12 -26.15 15.83
N ASP A 347 12.23 -26.26 16.55
CA ASP A 347 12.79 -27.55 16.99
C ASP A 347 11.84 -28.33 17.90
N ASN A 348 11.13 -27.64 18.77
CA ASN A 348 10.22 -28.23 19.74
C ASN A 348 8.74 -28.01 19.40
N GLU A 349 8.41 -27.89 18.11
CA GLU A 349 7.03 -27.66 17.61
C GLU A 349 6.05 -28.69 18.20
N TYR A 350 6.41 -29.97 18.20
CA TYR A 350 5.56 -31.06 18.71
C TYR A 350 5.22 -30.95 20.21
N ASP A 351 6.09 -30.26 20.97
CA ASP A 351 5.90 -30.16 22.44
C ASP A 351 5.07 -28.94 22.83
N VAL A 352 5.16 -27.86 22.04
CA VAL A 352 4.61 -26.55 22.42
C VAL A 352 3.53 -26.00 21.51
N MET A 353 3.36 -26.53 20.27
CA MET A 353 2.38 -26.04 19.30
C MET A 353 1.20 -26.98 19.12
N ARG A 354 0.05 -26.42 18.78
CA ARG A 354 -1.15 -27.19 18.41
C ARG A 354 -1.09 -27.54 16.92
N ARG A 355 -1.23 -28.82 16.60
CA ARG A 355 -1.23 -29.36 15.23
C ARG A 355 -2.61 -29.88 14.78
N ASP A 356 -3.57 -29.88 15.70
CA ASP A 356 -4.97 -30.26 15.44
C ASP A 356 -5.79 -29.14 14.79
N VAL A 357 -5.15 -27.99 14.50
CA VAL A 357 -5.76 -26.85 13.85
C VAL A 357 -5.28 -26.75 12.41
N GLN A 358 -6.18 -26.35 11.51
CA GLN A 358 -5.85 -26.05 10.12
C GLN A 358 -5.28 -24.62 10.04
N HIS A 359 -4.16 -24.39 10.70
CA HIS A 359 -3.42 -23.13 10.60
C HIS A 359 -2.08 -23.41 9.94
N MET A 360 -1.65 -22.53 9.05
CA MET A 360 -0.31 -22.57 8.44
C MET A 360 0.52 -21.42 8.98
N TYR A 361 1.84 -21.61 9.00
CA TYR A 361 2.76 -20.51 9.18
C TYR A 361 2.50 -19.44 8.13
N TYR A 362 2.47 -18.20 8.54
CA TYR A 362 2.12 -17.10 7.66
C TYR A 362 2.97 -15.87 7.97
N SER A 363 3.45 -15.22 6.94
CA SER A 363 4.05 -13.90 7.02
C SER A 363 3.11 -12.94 6.30
N PRO A 364 2.63 -11.87 6.94
CA PRO A 364 1.84 -10.86 6.26
C PRO A 364 2.57 -10.34 5.02
N PRO A 365 1.84 -9.98 3.95
CA PRO A 365 2.46 -9.38 2.78
C PRO A 365 3.15 -8.07 3.17
N VAL A 366 4.27 -7.83 2.51
CA VAL A 366 5.10 -6.67 2.78
C VAL A 366 4.47 -5.45 2.11
N ASP A 367 4.17 -4.40 2.86
CA ASP A 367 3.74 -3.13 2.29
C ASP A 367 4.92 -2.42 1.63
N GLN A 368 4.82 -2.18 0.32
CA GLN A 368 5.88 -1.51 -0.44
C GLN A 368 6.09 -0.05 0.00
N ASP A 369 5.05 0.61 0.49
CA ASP A 369 5.16 1.97 1.04
C ASP A 369 5.95 1.95 2.36
N GLU A 370 5.86 0.88 3.15
CA GLU A 370 6.69 0.68 4.34
C GLU A 370 8.15 0.42 3.97
N ILE A 371 8.44 -0.42 2.98
CA ILE A 371 9.82 -0.68 2.51
C ILE A 371 10.54 0.60 2.07
N GLN A 372 9.83 1.53 1.43
CA GLN A 372 10.42 2.79 0.96
C GLN A 372 10.69 3.79 2.09
N ASN A 373 10.03 3.65 3.22
CA ASN A 373 10.12 4.57 4.36
C ASN A 373 11.07 4.10 5.46
N GLU A 374 11.50 2.83 5.46
CA GLU A 374 12.42 2.28 6.44
C GLU A 374 13.89 2.68 6.21
N GLU A 375 14.72 2.49 7.22
CA GLU A 375 16.18 2.57 7.08
C GLU A 375 16.62 1.52 6.05
N LYS A 376 17.48 1.88 5.11
CA LYS A 376 17.85 1.08 3.94
C LYS A 376 18.35 -0.35 4.20
N ASN A 377 18.62 -0.71 5.44
CA ASN A 377 19.18 -1.97 5.87
C ASN A 377 18.43 -2.63 7.02
N VAL A 378 17.28 -2.11 7.41
CA VAL A 378 16.46 -2.64 8.53
C VAL A 378 15.05 -2.92 8.04
N TYR A 379 14.58 -4.14 8.25
CA TYR A 379 13.20 -4.56 8.01
C TYR A 379 12.53 -4.97 9.32
N LYS A 380 11.37 -4.45 9.59
CA LYS A 380 10.50 -4.84 10.71
C LYS A 380 9.37 -5.70 10.18
N GLY A 381 9.14 -6.84 10.79
CA GLY A 381 8.12 -7.78 10.33
C GLY A 381 7.45 -8.53 11.45
N THR A 382 6.33 -9.14 11.09
CA THR A 382 5.56 -10.03 11.96
C THR A 382 5.42 -11.38 11.28
N MET A 383 5.53 -12.44 12.06
CA MET A 383 5.32 -13.81 11.59
C MET A 383 4.29 -14.51 12.46
N SER A 384 3.30 -15.12 11.82
CA SER A 384 2.30 -15.95 12.49
C SER A 384 2.72 -17.41 12.50
N LEU A 385 2.79 -17.98 13.67
CA LEU A 385 3.06 -19.40 13.93
C LEU A 385 1.78 -20.09 14.40
N LEU A 386 1.81 -21.41 14.47
CA LEU A 386 0.73 -22.21 15.07
C LEU A 386 0.40 -21.72 16.50
N PRO A 387 -0.85 -21.86 16.96
CA PRO A 387 -1.20 -21.59 18.34
C PRO A 387 -0.46 -22.55 19.29
N VAL A 388 -0.15 -22.06 20.49
CA VAL A 388 0.51 -22.89 21.50
C VAL A 388 -0.45 -23.88 22.13
N SER A 389 0.08 -25.08 22.51
CA SER A 389 -0.66 -26.14 23.15
C SER A 389 -0.64 -26.07 24.69
N VAL A 390 0.30 -25.29 25.25
CA VAL A 390 0.52 -25.19 26.71
C VAL A 390 0.43 -23.72 27.15
N ASP A 391 0.12 -23.51 28.44
CA ASP A 391 -0.12 -22.16 28.99
C ASP A 391 1.14 -21.31 29.04
N SER A 392 2.32 -21.90 29.15
CA SER A 392 3.60 -21.20 29.11
C SER A 392 4.73 -22.13 28.72
N GLY A 393 5.78 -21.57 28.13
CA GLY A 393 6.93 -22.35 27.69
C GLY A 393 7.95 -21.53 26.95
N THR A 394 8.76 -22.21 26.15
CA THR A 394 9.79 -21.60 25.29
C THR A 394 9.67 -22.19 23.88
N ILE A 395 9.59 -21.32 22.87
CA ILE A 395 9.64 -21.70 21.46
C ILE A 395 11.10 -21.68 21.04
N LYS A 396 11.59 -22.77 20.47
CA LYS A 396 12.96 -22.86 19.92
C LYS A 396 12.90 -22.60 18.43
N LEU A 397 13.09 -21.33 18.06
CA LEU A 397 13.01 -20.86 16.68
C LEU A 397 14.41 -20.87 16.04
N ASN A 398 14.54 -21.54 14.91
CA ASN A 398 15.74 -21.52 14.09
C ASN A 398 15.43 -20.95 12.70
N VAL A 399 16.31 -20.09 12.22
CA VAL A 399 16.23 -19.48 10.89
C VAL A 399 17.51 -19.86 10.15
N ALA A 400 17.38 -20.57 9.04
CA ALA A 400 18.50 -21.00 8.20
C ALA A 400 18.73 -20.10 6.99
N ARG A 401 17.70 -19.40 6.56
CA ARG A 401 17.77 -18.44 5.44
C ARG A 401 16.71 -17.36 5.55
N LEU A 402 17.03 -16.20 4.99
CA LEU A 402 16.17 -15.02 4.93
C LEU A 402 15.92 -14.65 3.47
N MET A 403 14.70 -14.31 3.12
CA MET A 403 14.34 -13.84 1.80
C MET A 403 14.77 -12.39 1.64
N GLN A 404 15.49 -12.08 0.55
CA GLN A 404 15.85 -10.70 0.21
C GLN A 404 14.66 -9.99 -0.42
N LEU A 405 14.36 -8.80 0.10
CA LEU A 405 13.35 -7.91 -0.46
C LEU A 405 13.99 -6.98 -1.49
N ASP A 406 13.37 -6.82 -2.64
CA ASP A 406 13.82 -5.84 -3.65
C ASP A 406 13.21 -4.47 -3.32
N GLN A 407 14.03 -3.44 -3.31
CA GLN A 407 13.61 -2.06 -3.05
C GLN A 407 13.09 -1.35 -4.32
N ASP A 408 13.20 -1.99 -5.48
CA ASP A 408 12.77 -1.44 -6.76
C ASP A 408 11.50 -2.15 -7.25
N PRO A 409 10.31 -1.53 -7.08
CA PRO A 409 9.05 -2.14 -7.48
C PRO A 409 8.86 -2.27 -8.99
N GLN A 410 9.76 -1.72 -9.81
CA GLN A 410 9.67 -1.78 -11.27
C GLN A 410 10.38 -3.00 -11.88
N LYS A 411 11.02 -3.82 -11.08
CA LYS A 411 11.57 -5.08 -11.59
C LYS A 411 10.47 -6.14 -11.61
N GLU A 412 10.05 -6.51 -12.82
CA GLU A 412 9.12 -7.63 -13.11
C GLU A 412 9.58 -9.00 -12.56
N GLU A 413 10.65 -9.05 -11.78
CA GLU A 413 11.26 -10.26 -11.25
C GLU A 413 10.48 -10.91 -10.09
N TYR A 414 9.46 -10.26 -9.51
CA TYR A 414 8.70 -10.83 -8.39
C TYR A 414 7.90 -12.09 -8.75
N PHE A 415 7.52 -12.26 -10.01
CA PHE A 415 6.77 -13.43 -10.49
C PHE A 415 7.56 -14.37 -11.40
N SER A 416 8.77 -14.02 -11.83
CA SER A 416 9.57 -14.82 -12.76
C SER A 416 11.05 -14.93 -12.39
N GLY A 417 11.52 -14.24 -11.33
CA GLY A 417 12.92 -14.22 -10.89
C GLY A 417 13.25 -15.29 -9.85
N GLU A 418 14.50 -15.71 -9.80
CA GLU A 418 15.03 -16.54 -8.70
C GLU A 418 14.99 -15.74 -7.41
N LEU A 419 14.19 -16.19 -6.42
CA LEU A 419 14.15 -15.63 -5.06
C LEU A 419 15.58 -15.65 -4.51
N ARG A 420 16.06 -14.52 -4.01
CA ARG A 420 17.38 -14.40 -3.41
C ARG A 420 17.27 -14.61 -1.91
N PHE A 421 18.23 -15.34 -1.37
CA PHE A 421 18.27 -15.66 0.06
C PHE A 421 19.61 -15.31 0.66
N ALA A 422 19.61 -14.87 1.91
CA ALA A 422 20.79 -14.84 2.77
C ALA A 422 20.79 -16.11 3.62
N GLU A 423 21.80 -16.94 3.47
CA GLU A 423 22.02 -18.15 4.28
C GLU A 423 22.69 -17.79 5.60
N GLY A 424 22.26 -18.43 6.70
CA GLY A 424 22.84 -18.19 8.02
C GLY A 424 22.38 -19.22 9.04
N ASP A 425 22.66 -18.95 10.31
CA ASP A 425 22.25 -19.75 11.45
C ASP A 425 21.87 -18.79 12.59
N TRP A 426 20.57 -18.56 12.75
CA TRP A 426 20.01 -17.72 13.80
C TRP A 426 19.08 -18.55 14.65
N SER A 427 19.37 -18.65 15.96
CA SER A 427 18.63 -19.47 16.90
C SER A 427 18.13 -18.63 18.07
N PHE A 428 16.90 -18.85 18.49
CA PHE A 428 16.24 -18.14 19.56
C PHE A 428 15.48 -19.06 20.48
N ASP A 429 15.63 -18.85 21.77
CA ASP A 429 14.78 -19.39 22.82
C ASP A 429 13.78 -18.33 23.24
N ILE A 430 12.56 -18.37 22.71
CA ILE A 430 11.52 -17.35 22.86
C ILE A 430 10.56 -17.77 23.99
N PRO A 431 10.58 -17.15 25.17
CA PRO A 431 9.63 -17.44 26.23
C PRO A 431 8.24 -16.92 25.85
N PHE A 432 7.20 -17.62 26.19
CA PHE A 432 5.81 -17.21 25.98
C PHE A 432 4.92 -17.55 27.16
N THR A 433 3.85 -16.77 27.28
CA THR A 433 2.69 -17.07 28.14
C THR A 433 1.43 -16.94 27.28
N LYS A 434 0.61 -17.99 27.29
CA LYS A 434 -0.60 -18.04 26.48
C LYS A 434 -1.66 -17.12 27.03
N GLN A 435 -2.23 -16.31 26.14
CA GLN A 435 -3.34 -15.43 26.43
C GLN A 435 -4.67 -16.08 26.08
N SER A 436 -5.72 -15.75 26.83
CA SER A 436 -7.06 -16.31 26.61
C SER A 436 -7.83 -15.51 25.57
N SER A 437 -8.57 -16.20 24.71
CA SER A 437 -9.48 -15.62 23.73
C SER A 437 -10.92 -15.59 24.28
N ARG A 438 -11.74 -14.67 23.77
CA ARG A 438 -13.19 -14.61 24.03
C ARG A 438 -13.93 -15.22 22.86
N VAL A 439 -14.86 -16.13 23.14
CA VAL A 439 -15.62 -16.84 22.10
C VAL A 439 -17.09 -16.53 22.26
N HIS A 440 -17.69 -15.92 21.25
CA HIS A 440 -19.09 -15.56 21.17
C HIS A 440 -19.81 -16.43 20.14
N LYS A 441 -20.86 -17.12 20.54
CA LYS A 441 -21.73 -17.84 19.61
C LYS A 441 -22.67 -16.83 18.95
N LEU A 442 -22.76 -16.87 17.64
CA LEU A 442 -23.58 -15.94 16.88
C LEU A 442 -24.92 -16.59 16.46
N ASP A 443 -24.89 -17.84 16.02
CA ASP A 443 -26.04 -18.66 15.56
C ASP A 443 -27.02 -17.86 14.68
N LYS A 444 -26.47 -16.97 13.80
CA LYS A 444 -27.24 -16.04 12.97
C LYS A 444 -27.31 -16.56 11.54
N GLU A 445 -28.49 -16.90 11.09
CA GLU A 445 -28.74 -17.32 9.71
C GLU A 445 -29.24 -16.14 8.86
N ILE A 446 -28.74 -16.08 7.62
CA ILE A 446 -29.07 -15.09 6.59
C ILE A 446 -29.14 -15.80 5.24
N ASP A 447 -29.72 -15.15 4.26
CA ASP A 447 -29.74 -15.59 2.86
C ASP A 447 -28.87 -14.66 2.01
N ILE A 448 -27.95 -15.24 1.23
CA ILE A 448 -27.15 -14.50 0.27
C ILE A 448 -27.35 -15.13 -1.11
N ASP A 449 -27.97 -14.39 -2.01
CA ASP A 449 -28.27 -14.82 -3.38
C ASP A 449 -29.06 -16.16 -3.48
N GLY A 450 -29.91 -16.43 -2.49
CA GLY A 450 -30.73 -17.63 -2.40
C GLY A 450 -30.02 -18.83 -1.74
N ILE A 451 -28.82 -18.61 -1.19
CA ILE A 451 -28.06 -19.64 -0.49
C ILE A 451 -28.03 -19.34 1.00
N PRO A 452 -28.40 -20.29 1.87
CA PRO A 452 -28.35 -20.11 3.31
C PRO A 452 -26.89 -19.96 3.79
N VAL A 453 -26.62 -18.92 4.55
CA VAL A 453 -25.34 -18.61 5.19
C VAL A 453 -25.58 -18.43 6.68
N ARG A 454 -24.78 -19.08 7.50
CA ARG A 454 -24.83 -18.98 8.96
C ARG A 454 -23.54 -18.41 9.51
N LEU A 455 -23.63 -17.36 10.30
CA LEU A 455 -22.54 -16.85 11.13
C LEU A 455 -22.54 -17.67 12.42
N ASP A 456 -21.54 -18.52 12.60
CA ASP A 456 -21.52 -19.54 13.66
C ASP A 456 -20.96 -18.98 14.96
N LYS A 457 -19.77 -18.41 14.92
CA LYS A 457 -19.11 -17.83 16.10
C LYS A 457 -18.10 -16.75 15.74
N LEU A 458 -17.87 -15.85 16.69
CA LEU A 458 -16.81 -14.84 16.66
C LEU A 458 -15.82 -15.15 17.78
N THR A 459 -14.56 -15.36 17.44
CA THR A 459 -13.48 -15.53 18.41
C THR A 459 -12.63 -14.26 18.41
N ILE A 460 -12.61 -13.55 19.52
CA ILE A 460 -11.80 -12.34 19.70
C ILE A 460 -10.59 -12.70 20.52
N ALA A 461 -9.44 -12.83 19.86
CA ALA A 461 -8.15 -13.14 20.45
C ALA A 461 -7.25 -11.91 20.50
N PRO A 462 -6.25 -11.85 21.39
CA PRO A 462 -5.28 -10.74 21.42
C PRO A 462 -4.58 -10.49 20.11
N THR A 463 -4.33 -11.54 19.32
CA THR A 463 -3.58 -11.46 18.06
C THR A 463 -4.46 -11.24 16.84
N THR A 464 -5.74 -11.59 16.89
CA THR A 464 -6.66 -11.52 15.75
C THR A 464 -8.11 -11.71 16.16
N THR A 465 -9.04 -11.33 15.30
CA THR A 465 -10.46 -11.70 15.41
C THR A 465 -10.81 -12.70 14.32
N LEU A 466 -11.44 -13.81 14.67
CA LEU A 466 -11.88 -14.85 13.74
C LEU A 466 -13.40 -14.93 13.68
N LEU A 467 -13.95 -14.82 12.48
CA LEU A 467 -15.34 -15.11 12.19
C LEU A 467 -15.45 -16.51 11.57
N GLN A 468 -16.06 -17.45 12.27
CA GLN A 468 -16.47 -18.71 11.68
C GLN A 468 -17.86 -18.58 11.11
N TYR A 469 -18.02 -18.99 9.87
CA TYR A 469 -19.29 -19.00 9.15
C TYR A 469 -19.41 -20.28 8.33
N SER A 470 -20.64 -20.61 7.97
CA SER A 470 -20.93 -21.77 7.12
C SER A 470 -21.99 -21.44 6.09
N PHE A 471 -21.98 -22.13 4.97
CA PHE A 471 -23.01 -22.03 3.96
C PHE A 471 -23.38 -23.42 3.41
N GLN A 472 -24.58 -23.48 2.85
CA GLN A 472 -25.17 -24.73 2.38
C GLN A 472 -25.36 -24.71 0.88
N ASN A 473 -24.55 -25.46 0.14
CA ASN A 473 -24.61 -25.59 -1.33
C ASN A 473 -25.44 -26.81 -1.74
N GLN A 474 -26.72 -26.85 -1.38
CA GLN A 474 -27.56 -28.00 -1.72
C GLN A 474 -28.53 -27.69 -2.87
N GLY A 475 -28.42 -28.45 -3.96
CA GLY A 475 -29.49 -28.68 -4.93
C GLY A 475 -29.82 -27.57 -5.93
N GLY A 476 -28.94 -26.60 -6.14
CA GLY A 476 -29.10 -25.53 -7.15
C GLY A 476 -28.01 -25.52 -8.21
N ASP A 477 -28.27 -24.79 -9.30
CA ASP A 477 -27.26 -24.55 -10.36
C ASP A 477 -26.18 -23.57 -9.92
N LYS A 478 -26.28 -22.99 -8.72
CA LYS A 478 -25.31 -22.04 -8.14
C LYS A 478 -24.74 -22.57 -6.84
N ARG A 479 -23.44 -22.36 -6.67
CA ARG A 479 -22.71 -22.68 -5.44
C ARG A 479 -21.87 -21.48 -5.03
N ILE A 480 -21.79 -21.20 -3.74
CA ILE A 480 -20.79 -20.30 -3.18
C ILE A 480 -19.49 -21.09 -3.05
N ASP A 481 -18.41 -20.60 -3.62
CA ASP A 481 -17.07 -21.13 -3.40
C ASP A 481 -16.40 -20.45 -2.21
N VAL A 482 -16.52 -19.10 -2.15
CA VAL A 482 -15.92 -18.25 -1.10
C VAL A 482 -16.84 -17.07 -0.79
N ILE A 483 -16.91 -16.68 0.46
CA ILE A 483 -17.46 -15.41 0.91
C ILE A 483 -16.29 -14.56 1.40
N THR A 484 -16.19 -13.32 0.91
CA THR A 484 -15.25 -12.33 1.44
C THR A 484 -15.98 -11.28 2.26
N PHE A 485 -15.31 -10.84 3.31
CA PHE A 485 -15.80 -9.80 4.19
C PHE A 485 -14.93 -8.56 4.04
N ASP A 486 -15.52 -7.38 4.19
CA ASP A 486 -14.78 -6.13 4.19
C ASP A 486 -14.24 -5.83 5.61
N SER A 487 -15.12 -5.91 6.61
CA SER A 487 -14.74 -5.50 7.96
C SER A 487 -15.74 -5.99 9.02
N ILE A 488 -15.29 -5.91 10.27
CA ILE A 488 -16.16 -5.97 11.45
C ILE A 488 -16.08 -4.61 12.15
N GLU A 489 -17.24 -4.00 12.39
CA GLU A 489 -17.36 -2.67 13.00
C GLU A 489 -18.00 -2.77 14.38
N SER A 490 -17.31 -2.28 15.40
CA SER A 490 -17.84 -2.03 16.75
C SER A 490 -18.32 -0.58 16.87
N ASP A 491 -18.80 -0.17 18.04
CA ASP A 491 -19.17 1.22 18.31
C ASP A 491 -17.96 2.20 18.24
N LYS A 492 -16.72 1.70 18.35
CA LYS A 492 -15.51 2.52 18.47
C LYS A 492 -14.52 2.31 17.33
N GLU A 493 -14.47 1.13 16.76
CA GLU A 493 -13.45 0.74 15.78
C GLU A 493 -14.05 -0.11 14.66
N ARG A 494 -13.41 -0.03 13.50
CA ARG A 494 -13.67 -0.87 12.34
C ARG A 494 -12.40 -1.61 11.97
N VAL A 495 -12.40 -2.92 12.17
CA VAL A 495 -11.28 -3.80 11.83
C VAL A 495 -11.50 -4.41 10.45
N LYS A 496 -10.45 -4.37 9.63
CA LYS A 496 -10.51 -4.89 8.27
C LYS A 496 -10.29 -6.41 8.25
N ALA A 497 -10.84 -7.04 7.20
CA ALA A 497 -10.52 -8.42 6.91
C ALA A 497 -9.09 -8.55 6.40
N ASP A 498 -8.37 -9.57 6.85
CA ASP A 498 -7.08 -9.96 6.32
C ASP A 498 -7.29 -10.76 5.03
N LEU A 499 -7.16 -10.08 3.89
CA LEU A 499 -7.37 -10.67 2.56
C LEU A 499 -6.34 -11.78 2.25
N PHE A 500 -5.16 -11.72 2.86
CA PHE A 500 -4.06 -12.65 2.61
C PHE A 500 -4.01 -13.80 3.64
N GLY A 501 -4.61 -13.62 4.81
CA GLY A 501 -4.76 -14.66 5.82
C GLY A 501 -5.67 -15.83 5.40
N GLY A 502 -6.30 -15.69 4.23
CA GLY A 502 -7.12 -16.69 3.55
C GLY A 502 -8.40 -17.09 4.30
N ASN A 503 -9.46 -17.34 3.55
CA ASN A 503 -10.61 -18.06 4.07
C ASN A 503 -10.23 -19.53 4.24
N MET A 504 -10.00 -19.95 5.46
CA MET A 504 -9.61 -21.34 5.75
C MET A 504 -10.86 -22.20 5.88
N TYR A 505 -10.89 -23.26 5.08
CA TYR A 505 -11.88 -24.31 5.21
C TYR A 505 -11.67 -25.08 6.52
N VAL A 506 -12.66 -25.14 7.39
CA VAL A 506 -12.52 -25.70 8.74
C VAL A 506 -12.99 -27.16 8.82
N GLU A 507 -14.12 -27.48 8.19
CA GLU A 507 -14.70 -28.82 8.21
C GLU A 507 -15.58 -29.07 6.98
N SER A 508 -15.54 -30.32 6.47
CA SER A 508 -16.46 -30.79 5.44
C SER A 508 -17.70 -31.39 6.09
N PHE A 509 -18.85 -30.87 5.68
CA PHE A 509 -20.16 -31.48 5.82
C PHE A 509 -20.47 -32.04 7.18
N ASP A 510 -21.21 -31.27 7.94
CA ASP A 510 -22.08 -31.93 8.90
C ASP A 510 -23.12 -32.80 8.14
N GLN A 511 -23.92 -33.60 8.86
CA GLN A 511 -24.91 -34.47 8.23
C GLN A 511 -25.99 -33.72 7.43
N GLU A 512 -25.99 -32.38 7.47
CA GLU A 512 -26.95 -31.47 6.84
C GLU A 512 -26.38 -30.76 5.61
N GLY A 513 -25.11 -30.96 5.25
CA GLY A 513 -24.48 -30.41 4.02
C GLY A 513 -23.95 -29.00 4.15
N TRP A 514 -23.67 -28.53 5.36
CA TRP A 514 -23.00 -27.27 5.63
C TRP A 514 -21.48 -27.38 5.46
N SER A 515 -20.88 -26.39 4.83
CA SER A 515 -19.43 -26.24 4.73
C SER A 515 -19.00 -25.05 5.59
N ALA A 516 -18.10 -25.28 6.54
CA ALA A 516 -17.66 -24.26 7.47
C ALA A 516 -16.30 -23.66 7.11
N PHE A 517 -16.19 -22.36 7.23
CA PHE A 517 -15.02 -21.54 6.90
C PHE A 517 -14.70 -20.57 8.03
N THR A 518 -13.50 -20.02 8.00
CA THR A 518 -13.07 -18.97 8.93
C THR A 518 -12.47 -17.82 8.16
N SER A 519 -12.93 -16.60 8.44
CA SER A 519 -12.29 -15.35 7.99
C SER A 519 -11.59 -14.67 9.16
N ARG A 520 -10.45 -14.07 8.85
CA ARG A 520 -9.57 -13.38 9.80
C ARG A 520 -9.71 -11.86 9.65
N PHE A 521 -9.62 -11.15 10.78
CA PHE A 521 -9.66 -9.70 10.88
C PHE A 521 -8.60 -9.22 11.88
N ASP A 522 -8.25 -7.95 11.82
CA ASP A 522 -7.51 -7.31 12.91
C ASP A 522 -8.24 -7.49 14.23
N THR A 523 -7.51 -7.40 15.34
CA THR A 523 -8.09 -7.76 16.63
C THR A 523 -9.01 -6.68 17.21
N LEU A 524 -10.20 -7.10 17.68
CA LEU A 524 -11.12 -6.30 18.50
C LEU A 524 -10.90 -6.52 20.01
N PHE A 525 -9.82 -7.18 20.40
CA PHE A 525 -9.60 -7.61 21.77
C PHE A 525 -9.56 -6.45 22.78
N PHE A 526 -9.02 -5.31 22.36
CA PHE A 526 -8.83 -4.15 23.22
C PHE A 526 -10.10 -3.33 23.47
N GLU A 527 -11.17 -3.62 22.73
CA GLU A 527 -12.41 -2.85 22.76
C GLU A 527 -13.53 -3.42 23.64
N ASP A 528 -13.58 -4.75 23.82
CA ASP A 528 -14.64 -5.49 24.52
C ASP A 528 -16.06 -5.11 24.04
N PRO A 529 -16.35 -5.27 22.71
CA PRO A 529 -17.62 -4.84 22.15
C PRO A 529 -18.78 -5.72 22.63
N GLN A 530 -19.97 -5.10 22.83
CA GLN A 530 -21.19 -5.82 23.18
C GLN A 530 -22.02 -6.20 21.94
N GLU A 531 -21.78 -5.53 20.83
CA GLU A 531 -22.38 -5.81 19.55
C GLU A 531 -21.42 -5.40 18.42
N VAL A 532 -21.50 -6.06 17.28
CA VAL A 532 -20.73 -5.72 16.09
C VAL A 532 -21.58 -5.76 14.84
N ASN A 533 -21.20 -4.99 13.82
CA ASN A 533 -21.72 -5.08 12.48
C ASN A 533 -20.69 -5.81 11.61
N ILE A 534 -21.07 -6.89 10.98
CA ILE A 534 -20.24 -7.67 10.05
C ILE A 534 -20.60 -7.19 8.65
N HIS A 535 -19.62 -6.65 7.92
CA HIS A 535 -19.78 -6.14 6.57
C HIS A 535 -19.26 -7.18 5.58
N PHE A 536 -20.13 -7.59 4.67
CA PHE A 536 -19.76 -8.43 3.55
C PHE A 536 -19.12 -7.57 2.46
N ASP A 537 -18.22 -8.16 1.69
CA ASP A 537 -17.63 -7.55 0.49
C ASP A 537 -18.15 -8.22 -0.77
N SER A 538 -17.88 -9.50 -0.92
CA SER A 538 -18.26 -10.23 -2.12
C SER A 538 -18.49 -11.70 -1.87
N ILE A 539 -19.17 -12.34 -2.83
CA ILE A 539 -19.28 -13.79 -2.93
C ILE A 539 -18.70 -14.26 -4.26
N HIS A 540 -17.90 -15.29 -4.22
CA HIS A 540 -17.43 -15.97 -5.41
C HIS A 540 -18.33 -17.16 -5.67
N LEU A 541 -18.92 -17.20 -6.85
CA LEU A 541 -19.94 -18.17 -7.26
C LEU A 541 -19.44 -19.05 -8.39
N SER A 542 -19.66 -20.36 -8.26
CA SER A 542 -19.67 -21.30 -9.38
C SER A 542 -21.10 -21.56 -9.81
N VAL A 543 -21.37 -21.39 -11.11
CA VAL A 543 -22.70 -21.58 -11.71
C VAL A 543 -22.63 -22.70 -12.73
N ASP A 544 -23.44 -23.73 -12.54
CA ASP A 544 -23.58 -24.82 -13.48
C ASP A 544 -24.46 -24.36 -14.64
N ASP A 545 -23.88 -24.23 -15.82
CA ASP A 545 -24.58 -23.87 -17.06
C ASP A 545 -23.94 -24.57 -18.24
N ARG A 546 -24.50 -25.74 -18.58
CA ARG A 546 -23.90 -26.66 -19.56
C ARG A 546 -24.19 -26.28 -20.98
N LYS A 547 -23.14 -26.30 -21.79
CA LYS A 547 -23.24 -26.14 -23.25
C LYS A 547 -22.22 -27.02 -23.95
N THR A 548 -22.69 -27.75 -24.95
CA THR A 548 -21.82 -28.61 -25.77
C THR A 548 -21.58 -27.96 -27.12
N ILE A 549 -20.33 -27.95 -27.56
CA ILE A 549 -19.88 -27.41 -28.84
C ILE A 549 -19.17 -28.50 -29.59
N PRO A 550 -19.69 -28.94 -30.78
CA PRO A 550 -19.03 -29.96 -31.56
C PRO A 550 -17.73 -29.42 -32.18
N LEU A 551 -16.66 -30.23 -32.11
CA LEU A 551 -15.35 -29.92 -32.66
C LEU A 551 -15.06 -30.70 -33.97
N ASP A 552 -15.91 -31.66 -34.31
CA ASP A 552 -15.72 -32.60 -35.41
C ASP A 552 -15.97 -31.93 -36.75
N ASN A 553 -15.65 -31.10 -37.31
CA ASN A 553 -15.82 -30.44 -38.59
C ASN A 553 -15.37 -28.97 -38.59
N LEU A 554 -14.47 -28.60 -37.68
CA LEU A 554 -13.89 -27.27 -37.66
C LEU A 554 -12.77 -27.18 -38.71
N GLN A 555 -13.15 -26.94 -39.98
CA GLN A 555 -12.17 -26.73 -41.07
C GLN A 555 -11.65 -25.29 -41.10
N ASP A 556 -12.42 -24.34 -40.55
CA ASP A 556 -12.08 -22.93 -40.56
C ASP A 556 -11.98 -22.42 -39.09
N LEU A 557 -10.79 -22.27 -38.58
CA LEU A 557 -10.49 -21.60 -37.30
C LEU A 557 -9.93 -20.19 -37.60
N PRO A 558 -10.19 -19.18 -36.77
CA PRO A 558 -10.93 -19.23 -35.49
C PRO A 558 -12.46 -19.35 -35.69
N LYS A 559 -13.12 -20.04 -34.75
CA LYS A 559 -14.58 -20.18 -34.75
C LYS A 559 -15.18 -19.64 -33.48
N ALA A 560 -16.02 -18.63 -33.61
CA ALA A 560 -16.68 -18.00 -32.46
C ALA A 560 -18.04 -18.62 -32.14
N PHE A 561 -18.39 -18.63 -30.88
CA PHE A 561 -19.72 -18.96 -30.39
C PHE A 561 -20.11 -18.01 -29.22
N VAL A 562 -21.39 -17.90 -28.93
CA VAL A 562 -21.89 -17.04 -27.84
C VAL A 562 -22.16 -17.90 -26.61
N TYR A 563 -21.65 -17.45 -25.45
CA TYR A 563 -21.94 -18.03 -24.16
C TYR A 563 -22.23 -16.90 -23.14
N GLN A 564 -23.35 -16.99 -22.43
CA GLN A 564 -23.82 -15.96 -21.49
C GLN A 564 -23.80 -14.53 -22.09
N GLY A 565 -24.20 -14.40 -23.36
CA GLY A 565 -24.22 -13.13 -24.08
C GLY A 565 -22.88 -12.61 -24.59
N ASN A 566 -21.78 -13.29 -24.31
CA ASN A 566 -20.42 -12.89 -24.71
C ASN A 566 -19.84 -13.87 -25.75
N THR A 567 -18.91 -13.37 -26.54
CA THR A 567 -18.27 -14.17 -27.59
C THR A 567 -17.06 -14.90 -27.04
N ILE A 568 -16.98 -16.20 -27.34
CA ILE A 568 -15.79 -17.03 -27.10
C ILE A 568 -15.33 -17.54 -28.46
N SER A 569 -14.04 -17.43 -28.75
CA SER A 569 -13.41 -17.93 -29.98
C SER A 569 -12.59 -19.18 -29.68
N ILE A 570 -12.77 -20.20 -30.49
CA ILE A 570 -11.84 -21.34 -30.59
C ILE A 570 -10.80 -20.95 -31.64
N ASP A 571 -9.60 -20.60 -31.18
CA ASP A 571 -8.57 -20.09 -32.08
C ASP A 571 -7.70 -21.19 -32.64
N LYS A 572 -7.46 -22.26 -31.89
CA LYS A 572 -6.62 -23.36 -32.29
C LYS A 572 -7.07 -24.68 -31.66
N ILE A 573 -7.03 -25.74 -32.43
CA ILE A 573 -7.13 -27.11 -31.95
C ILE A 573 -5.91 -27.86 -32.49
N GLN A 574 -5.22 -28.54 -31.60
CA GLN A 574 -4.07 -29.37 -31.93
C GLN A 574 -4.32 -30.79 -31.45
N VAL A 575 -4.32 -31.73 -32.38
CA VAL A 575 -4.37 -33.17 -32.10
C VAL A 575 -2.98 -33.60 -31.61
N GLY A 576 -2.93 -34.46 -30.63
CA GLY A 576 -1.68 -34.97 -30.03
C GLY A 576 -1.93 -35.58 -28.65
N ASN A 577 -0.87 -35.93 -27.97
CA ASN A 577 -0.92 -36.27 -26.55
C ASN A 577 0.16 -35.45 -25.80
N PRO A 578 -0.22 -34.27 -25.20
CA PRO A 578 -1.59 -33.78 -25.03
C PRO A 578 -2.20 -33.20 -26.33
N ALA A 579 -3.50 -33.37 -26.46
CA ALA A 579 -4.27 -32.54 -27.38
C ALA A 579 -4.51 -31.17 -26.75
N LYS A 580 -4.50 -30.08 -27.55
CA LYS A 580 -4.61 -28.70 -27.04
C LYS A 580 -5.74 -27.95 -27.73
N VAL A 581 -6.48 -27.15 -26.94
CA VAL A 581 -7.46 -26.18 -27.44
C VAL A 581 -7.12 -24.82 -26.85
N ILE A 582 -7.01 -23.81 -27.70
CA ILE A 582 -6.79 -22.42 -27.32
C ILE A 582 -8.09 -21.67 -27.56
N LEU A 583 -8.52 -20.97 -26.50
CA LEU A 583 -9.77 -20.22 -26.49
C LEU A 583 -9.47 -18.76 -26.09
N THR A 584 -10.12 -17.84 -26.80
CA THR A 584 -10.07 -16.40 -26.47
C THR A 584 -11.46 -15.90 -26.13
N HIS A 585 -11.54 -15.06 -25.09
CA HIS A 585 -12.78 -14.48 -24.59
C HIS A 585 -12.81 -12.98 -24.78
N ASP A 586 -13.93 -12.46 -25.30
CA ASP A 586 -14.14 -11.01 -25.34
C ASP A 586 -14.22 -10.42 -23.93
N VAL A 587 -13.56 -9.28 -23.74
CA VAL A 587 -13.54 -8.57 -22.47
C VAL A 587 -14.59 -7.47 -22.47
N SER A 588 -15.51 -7.53 -21.51
CA SER A 588 -16.51 -6.51 -21.28
C SER A 588 -16.77 -6.39 -19.77
N LYS A 589 -16.96 -5.17 -19.27
CA LYS A 589 -17.35 -4.95 -17.87
C LYS A 589 -18.66 -5.65 -17.47
N ASP A 590 -19.56 -5.83 -18.44
CA ASP A 590 -20.86 -6.45 -18.24
C ASP A 590 -20.82 -7.97 -18.50
N ARG A 591 -19.63 -8.56 -18.70
CA ARG A 591 -19.48 -10.00 -18.87
C ARG A 591 -19.95 -10.73 -17.62
N ALA A 592 -20.85 -11.69 -17.80
CA ALA A 592 -21.50 -12.41 -16.72
C ALA A 592 -20.55 -13.31 -15.92
N TYR A 593 -19.44 -13.73 -16.51
CA TYR A 593 -18.48 -14.67 -15.96
C TYR A 593 -17.05 -14.09 -15.96
N GLU A 594 -16.24 -14.56 -15.05
CA GLU A 594 -14.80 -14.29 -14.96
C GLU A 594 -13.98 -15.40 -15.59
N ARG A 595 -14.34 -16.67 -15.29
CA ARG A 595 -13.72 -17.88 -15.81
C ARG A 595 -14.81 -18.84 -16.29
N VAL A 596 -14.53 -19.57 -17.37
CA VAL A 596 -15.38 -20.66 -17.84
C VAL A 596 -14.75 -22.00 -17.48
N HIS A 597 -15.56 -22.93 -16.97
CA HIS A 597 -15.15 -24.29 -16.66
C HIS A 597 -15.44 -25.18 -17.85
N TYR A 598 -14.40 -25.76 -18.40
CA TYR A 598 -14.50 -26.63 -19.54
C TYR A 598 -14.27 -28.09 -19.17
N GLY A 599 -15.16 -28.93 -19.67
CA GLY A 599 -14.98 -30.36 -19.75
C GLY A 599 -14.89 -30.78 -21.21
N PHE A 600 -14.53 -32.03 -21.47
CA PHE A 600 -14.49 -32.56 -22.82
C PHE A 600 -15.05 -33.97 -22.86
N SER A 601 -15.73 -34.26 -23.96
CA SER A 601 -16.12 -35.65 -24.29
C SER A 601 -15.37 -36.06 -25.54
N SER A 602 -14.68 -37.17 -25.44
CA SER A 602 -14.25 -37.93 -26.60
C SER A 602 -14.83 -39.32 -26.51
N ASP A 603 -15.06 -39.99 -27.65
CA ASP A 603 -15.50 -41.36 -27.67
C ASP A 603 -14.50 -42.33 -27.00
N TYR A 604 -13.29 -41.84 -26.67
CA TYR A 604 -12.21 -42.53 -26.00
C TYR A 604 -12.14 -42.29 -24.47
N LEU A 605 -12.83 -41.27 -23.92
CA LEU A 605 -12.66 -40.80 -22.51
C LEU A 605 -13.47 -41.59 -21.48
N MET A 606 -14.04 -42.75 -21.82
CA MET A 606 -14.68 -43.64 -20.84
C MET A 606 -13.69 -44.50 -20.04
N ASN A 607 -12.37 -44.31 -20.20
CA ASN A 607 -11.34 -45.03 -19.46
C ASN A 607 -10.77 -44.18 -18.33
N GLU A 608 -10.56 -44.75 -17.15
CA GLU A 608 -10.15 -44.16 -15.90
C GLU A 608 -8.75 -43.44 -15.87
N ASN A 609 -8.12 -43.28 -17.04
CA ASN A 609 -6.73 -42.81 -17.15
C ASN A 609 -6.57 -41.62 -18.14
N THR A 610 -7.40 -40.62 -18.01
CA THR A 610 -7.23 -39.36 -18.74
C THR A 610 -7.15 -38.19 -17.78
N SER A 611 -6.23 -37.26 -17.99
CA SER A 611 -6.09 -36.04 -17.23
C SER A 611 -6.29 -34.79 -18.07
N ILE A 612 -6.81 -33.73 -17.43
CA ILE A 612 -7.02 -32.42 -18.04
C ILE A 612 -6.07 -31.45 -17.36
N GLY A 613 -5.22 -30.81 -18.14
CA GLY A 613 -4.42 -29.68 -17.71
C GLY A 613 -5.06 -28.38 -18.23
N VAL A 614 -5.23 -27.42 -17.37
CA VAL A 614 -5.56 -26.05 -17.76
C VAL A 614 -4.33 -25.22 -17.45
N SER A 615 -3.69 -24.65 -18.46
CA SER A 615 -2.64 -23.66 -18.18
C SER A 615 -3.32 -22.35 -17.79
N ASP A 616 -2.78 -21.69 -16.79
CA ASP A 616 -3.22 -20.36 -16.41
C ASP A 616 -3.17 -19.44 -17.63
N GLY A 617 -4.37 -19.01 -18.05
CA GLY A 617 -4.53 -18.15 -19.22
C GLY A 617 -4.20 -16.70 -18.89
N ASN A 618 -3.98 -15.92 -19.93
CA ASN A 618 -3.89 -14.47 -19.81
C ASN A 618 -5.24 -13.91 -19.33
N GLY A 619 -5.20 -12.87 -18.53
CA GLY A 619 -6.41 -12.20 -18.03
C GLY A 619 -6.18 -10.71 -17.77
N VAL A 620 -7.26 -10.02 -17.47
CA VAL A 620 -7.26 -8.60 -17.16
C VAL A 620 -7.99 -8.35 -15.85
N LEU A 621 -7.41 -7.50 -15.02
CA LEU A 621 -8.05 -6.96 -13.81
C LEU A 621 -8.81 -5.71 -14.17
N MET A 622 -10.10 -5.65 -13.86
CA MET A 622 -10.98 -4.55 -14.24
C MET A 622 -11.79 -4.09 -13.03
N ASP A 623 -11.87 -2.78 -12.80
CA ASP A 623 -12.72 -2.19 -11.77
C ASP A 623 -14.20 -2.09 -12.22
N LYS A 624 -15.09 -1.71 -11.32
CA LYS A 624 -16.53 -1.55 -11.60
C LYS A 624 -16.87 -0.55 -12.72
N ASN A 625 -15.94 0.36 -13.04
CA ASN A 625 -16.12 1.36 -14.09
C ASN A 625 -15.68 0.84 -15.45
N GLY A 626 -15.07 -0.34 -15.51
CA GLY A 626 -14.55 -0.96 -16.71
C GLY A 626 -13.12 -0.50 -17.07
N LYS A 627 -12.41 0.13 -16.15
CA LYS A 627 -11.01 0.48 -16.32
C LYS A 627 -10.15 -0.75 -16.03
N ILE A 628 -9.25 -1.07 -16.96
CA ILE A 628 -8.28 -2.16 -16.81
C ILE A 628 -7.09 -1.64 -16.02
N HIS A 629 -6.63 -2.45 -15.07
CA HIS A 629 -5.49 -2.21 -14.21
C HIS A 629 -4.41 -3.27 -14.45
N GLU A 630 -3.16 -2.93 -14.20
CA GLU A 630 -2.09 -3.92 -14.11
C GLU A 630 -2.36 -4.81 -12.89
N ILE A 631 -1.96 -6.08 -12.99
CA ILE A 631 -2.16 -7.04 -11.91
C ILE A 631 -1.08 -6.78 -10.87
N ASP A 632 -1.38 -5.90 -9.93
CA ASP A 632 -0.58 -5.70 -8.71
C ASP A 632 -1.37 -6.20 -7.51
N VAL A 633 -0.88 -7.27 -6.91
CA VAL A 633 -1.52 -7.90 -5.74
C VAL A 633 -1.60 -6.93 -4.56
N TYR A 634 -0.65 -5.98 -4.46
CA TYR A 634 -0.57 -5.00 -3.36
C TYR A 634 -1.51 -3.81 -3.54
N GLU A 635 -2.04 -3.59 -4.74
CA GLU A 635 -3.00 -2.53 -5.02
C GLU A 635 -4.45 -3.02 -5.15
N TYR A 636 -4.66 -4.34 -5.07
CA TYR A 636 -5.97 -4.95 -5.27
C TYR A 636 -7.05 -4.39 -4.33
N ASP A 637 -6.71 -4.18 -3.07
CA ASP A 637 -7.58 -3.61 -2.03
C ASP A 637 -7.89 -2.11 -2.21
N LYS A 638 -7.12 -1.42 -3.06
CA LYS A 638 -7.34 0.00 -3.41
C LYS A 638 -8.30 0.17 -4.59
N LEU A 639 -8.59 -0.91 -5.30
CA LEU A 639 -9.46 -0.90 -6.47
C LEU A 639 -10.93 -1.00 -6.06
N ASP A 640 -11.79 -0.36 -6.84
CA ASP A 640 -13.24 -0.34 -6.57
C ASP A 640 -13.90 -1.55 -7.24
N GLN A 641 -14.23 -2.57 -6.45
CA GLN A 641 -14.87 -3.81 -6.88
C GLN A 641 -14.11 -4.49 -8.06
N PRO A 642 -12.83 -4.83 -7.89
CA PRO A 642 -12.04 -5.42 -8.97
C PRO A 642 -12.49 -6.84 -9.30
N ARG A 643 -12.55 -7.15 -10.59
CA ARG A 643 -12.83 -8.48 -11.11
C ARG A 643 -11.75 -8.92 -12.07
N TYR A 644 -11.26 -10.15 -11.94
CA TYR A 644 -10.28 -10.72 -12.84
C TYR A 644 -10.95 -11.52 -13.94
N PHE A 645 -10.86 -11.05 -15.18
CA PHE A 645 -11.45 -11.70 -16.34
C PHE A 645 -10.40 -12.45 -17.14
N GLU A 646 -10.51 -13.77 -17.21
CA GLU A 646 -9.70 -14.55 -18.15
C GLU A 646 -10.01 -14.13 -19.58
N THR A 647 -8.94 -13.90 -20.36
CA THR A 647 -9.02 -13.50 -21.78
C THR A 647 -8.58 -14.61 -22.73
N GLU A 648 -7.72 -15.49 -22.28
CA GLU A 648 -7.20 -16.62 -23.04
C GLU A 648 -7.08 -17.83 -22.12
N GLN A 649 -7.49 -18.99 -22.61
CA GLN A 649 -7.31 -20.27 -21.93
C GLN A 649 -6.70 -21.28 -22.88
N THR A 650 -5.65 -21.99 -22.43
CA THR A 650 -5.12 -23.17 -23.11
C THR A 650 -5.47 -24.41 -22.31
N ILE A 651 -6.19 -25.33 -22.91
CA ILE A 651 -6.61 -26.55 -22.27
C ILE A 651 -5.89 -27.73 -22.94
N GLU A 652 -5.29 -28.56 -22.13
CA GLU A 652 -4.48 -29.70 -22.53
C GLU A 652 -5.13 -31.00 -22.06
N PHE A 653 -5.18 -31.95 -22.97
CA PHE A 653 -5.75 -33.28 -22.74
C PHE A 653 -4.67 -34.31 -22.83
N TYR A 654 -4.50 -35.08 -21.78
CA TYR A 654 -3.54 -36.17 -21.70
C TYR A 654 -4.27 -37.51 -21.70
N ASN A 655 -3.77 -38.46 -22.51
CA ASN A 655 -4.08 -39.87 -22.33
C ASN A 655 -2.95 -40.49 -21.52
N ASP A 656 -3.18 -40.72 -20.24
CA ASP A 656 -2.17 -41.23 -19.32
C ASP A 656 -1.90 -42.72 -19.48
N SER A 657 -2.74 -43.43 -20.24
CA SER A 657 -2.64 -44.88 -20.44
C SER A 657 -1.98 -45.29 -21.77
N SER A 658 -1.86 -44.39 -22.76
CA SER A 658 -1.22 -44.69 -24.03
C SER A 658 -0.54 -43.43 -24.61
N SER A 659 0.41 -43.64 -25.51
CA SER A 659 1.01 -42.55 -26.30
C SER A 659 0.24 -42.19 -27.57
N GLU A 660 -0.99 -42.67 -27.71
CA GLU A 660 -1.84 -42.41 -28.86
C GLU A 660 -2.38 -40.97 -28.79
N ASP A 661 -2.51 -40.37 -29.98
CA ASP A 661 -3.04 -39.01 -30.11
C ASP A 661 -4.50 -38.94 -29.63
N VAL A 662 -4.81 -37.91 -28.84
CA VAL A 662 -6.18 -37.59 -28.43
C VAL A 662 -6.87 -36.77 -29.50
N ASN A 663 -7.98 -37.26 -30.03
CA ASN A 663 -8.83 -36.51 -30.94
C ASN A 663 -10.09 -36.04 -30.23
N LEU A 664 -10.21 -34.73 -30.08
CA LEU A 664 -11.31 -34.08 -29.36
C LEU A 664 -12.51 -33.93 -30.31
N THR A 665 -13.67 -34.48 -29.96
CA THR A 665 -14.90 -34.43 -30.76
C THR A 665 -15.87 -33.36 -30.27
N LYS A 666 -15.84 -33.04 -29.01
CA LYS A 666 -16.74 -32.04 -28.37
C LYS A 666 -16.00 -31.26 -27.28
N LEU A 667 -16.29 -29.99 -27.22
CA LEU A 667 -16.00 -29.11 -26.07
C LEU A 667 -17.26 -28.99 -25.22
N GLU A 668 -17.18 -29.33 -23.99
CA GLU A 668 -18.27 -29.18 -23.01
C GLU A 668 -17.98 -28.02 -22.07
N ILE A 669 -18.83 -27.02 -22.05
CA ILE A 669 -18.85 -26.04 -20.99
C ILE A 669 -19.68 -26.65 -19.86
N GLU A 670 -19.11 -26.74 -18.66
CA GLU A 670 -19.79 -27.23 -17.45
C GLU A 670 -20.48 -26.11 -16.73
N GLY A 671 -19.88 -24.92 -16.77
CA GLY A 671 -20.36 -23.73 -16.08
C GLY A 671 -19.34 -22.61 -16.08
N TYR A 672 -19.48 -21.71 -15.14
CA TYR A 672 -18.58 -20.55 -15.01
C TYR A 672 -18.47 -20.08 -13.57
N SER A 673 -17.38 -19.36 -13.28
CA SER A 673 -17.22 -18.62 -12.02
C SER A 673 -17.45 -17.14 -12.23
N THR A 674 -17.98 -16.48 -11.20
CA THR A 674 -18.20 -15.04 -11.17
C THR A 674 -18.17 -14.50 -9.74
N THR A 675 -17.65 -13.28 -9.58
CA THR A 675 -17.69 -12.54 -8.31
C THR A 675 -18.89 -11.59 -8.31
N LYS A 676 -19.66 -11.64 -7.24
CA LYS A 676 -20.77 -10.73 -6.99
C LYS A 676 -20.47 -9.92 -5.75
N TYR A 677 -20.32 -8.62 -5.90
CA TYR A 677 -20.16 -7.69 -4.78
C TYR A 677 -21.50 -7.50 -4.07
N VAL A 678 -21.46 -7.57 -2.76
CA VAL A 678 -22.63 -7.44 -1.87
C VAL A 678 -22.33 -6.35 -0.84
N ASP A 679 -23.27 -5.44 -0.63
CA ASP A 679 -23.17 -4.36 0.37
C ASP A 679 -24.09 -4.67 1.56
N ASP A 680 -24.06 -5.92 1.99
CA ASP A 680 -24.88 -6.39 3.09
C ASP A 680 -24.11 -6.25 4.41
N ARG A 681 -24.84 -5.88 5.45
CA ARG A 681 -24.32 -5.83 6.81
C ARG A 681 -25.22 -6.57 7.77
N VAL A 682 -24.61 -7.30 8.67
CA VAL A 682 -25.34 -8.09 9.67
C VAL A 682 -24.93 -7.65 11.06
N LYS A 683 -25.89 -7.14 11.80
CA LYS A 683 -25.71 -6.79 13.20
C LYS A 683 -25.86 -8.02 14.09
N VAL A 684 -24.89 -8.28 14.93
CA VAL A 684 -24.89 -9.39 15.92
C VAL A 684 -24.57 -8.84 17.31
N LYS A 685 -25.20 -9.41 18.32
CA LYS A 685 -24.89 -9.16 19.73
C LYS A 685 -23.88 -10.19 20.20
N LEU A 686 -22.96 -9.77 21.02
CA LEU A 686 -21.94 -10.60 21.63
C LEU A 686 -22.35 -10.88 23.09
N ASP A 687 -22.67 -12.13 23.37
CA ASP A 687 -23.08 -12.56 24.71
C ASP A 687 -21.88 -12.94 25.58
#